data_7ef62b4f4771942e0e749da956df99e6
#
_entry.id   7ef62b4f4771942e0e749da956df99e6
#
_cell.length_a   1.000
_cell.length_b   1.000
_cell.length_c   1.000
_cell.angle_alpha   90.00
_cell.angle_beta   90.00
_cell.angle_gamma   90.00
#
_symmetry.space_group_name_H-M   'P 1'
#
loop_
_entity.id
_entity.type
_entity.pdbx_description
1 polymer ?
#
loop_
_entity_poly.entity_id
_entity_poly.type
_entity_poly.pdbx_seq_one_letter_code
_entity_poly.pdbx_strand_id
1 'polypeptide(L)'
;HRDLKPGNVMLTKSGVKLLDFGLAKAVAPAAARSGASLTALPTQTGRDLTAEGTILGTFQYMAPEQLEGRDADGRTDLFAFGAVLYEMATGKKAFSGRSQASLISSIMSSEPAAISTLAPMTPPAFDRVVRTCLAKDPEDRWQTAHDIAVQLKWVAEGSQGGIAARPAAPRWARLAWGAFAVAAIAALVLGALLARRGHEQPAAFRSSILPPEKTSFEFRSSPMAVSPDGQQIAFVAQPAEGARQLWLRAFDALEARPLVGTEGANRPFWSPDSRFLGFFAGGKLKKIAVSGGSPQTLCEAPSGRGGTWNRDGVILFVPSTGERVYRVADSGGTASPVTRIDESGGEVGHTWPFFLPDGRHFLFVSYAARAPRLEDASSVFLASLDSNERRLLFHARSNVAYVPMSPAASHGHLLFWQSGALLARPFDAKRLRLTGEAFPVAEQVRFVGASGTAIFSASETGVLAYQSSPHGELSQLLWFDRSGKELESVGPAADYFHPRLSHDGRRIAVAIIDPQTANSDIWIYDLGRRVSTRLTFGPGVNIFPVWSPDDERIVFDSNRKGFHNLYQRAVSGTGQDELLLSSATHKFPTDWSAVTGLIAFFTTLPAADIWTLSVADRKATPFLATPFQEGSPQFSPDGRWLAYGSTESGTPEVFVQTFPASGGKWQISTAGGFYPRWRRDGKELYYVAPDGELMAVEVAPGSGFAAGKPKPLFRTRIKVFDIGFQYDVSPDGSRFLINTLDENAATSSITVVQNWTAELRK
;
A
#
# COMPACT_ATOMS: atom_id res chain seq x y z
N HIS A 1 26.03 -35.46 2.07
CA HIS A 1 26.77 -35.28 3.34
C HIS A 1 26.15 -34.17 4.20
N ARG A 2 25.89 -33.00 3.61
CA ARG A 2 25.26 -31.80 4.18
C ARG A 2 26.04 -31.02 5.24
N ASP A 3 27.24 -31.50 5.65
CA ASP A 3 28.15 -30.82 6.57
C ASP A 3 29.62 -31.06 6.13
N LEU A 4 29.91 -30.78 4.85
CA LEU A 4 31.26 -30.89 4.31
C LEU A 4 32.08 -29.68 4.74
N LYS A 5 33.15 -29.95 5.51
CA LYS A 5 34.09 -28.96 6.05
C LYS A 5 35.45 -29.60 6.32
N PRO A 6 36.56 -28.84 6.46
CA PRO A 6 37.86 -29.44 6.69
C PRO A 6 37.95 -30.39 7.88
N GLY A 7 37.22 -30.10 8.97
CA GLY A 7 37.16 -30.97 10.14
C GLY A 7 36.56 -32.36 9.91
N ASN A 8 35.77 -32.51 8.81
CA ASN A 8 35.15 -33.77 8.41
C ASN A 8 35.89 -34.46 7.27
N VAL A 9 37.10 -34.00 6.89
CA VAL A 9 37.93 -34.59 5.85
C VAL A 9 39.21 -35.12 6.51
N MET A 10 39.42 -36.43 6.46
CA MET A 10 40.59 -37.08 7.02
C MET A 10 41.52 -37.59 5.90
N LEU A 11 42.79 -37.20 5.98
CA LEU A 11 43.82 -37.71 5.08
C LEU A 11 44.43 -38.99 5.72
N THR A 12 44.32 -40.10 5.03
CA THR A 12 44.84 -41.40 5.47
C THR A 12 45.88 -41.95 4.50
N LYS A 13 46.67 -42.93 4.88
CA LYS A 13 47.62 -43.62 3.98
C LYS A 13 46.92 -44.25 2.76
N SER A 14 45.64 -44.56 2.87
CA SER A 14 44.81 -45.15 1.81
C SER A 14 43.98 -44.12 1.02
N GLY A 15 44.23 -42.82 1.21
CA GLY A 15 43.52 -41.73 0.55
C GLY A 15 42.66 -40.84 1.48
N VAL A 16 41.86 -40.00 0.91
CA VAL A 16 40.96 -39.07 1.62
C VAL A 16 39.69 -39.83 2.05
N LYS A 17 39.28 -39.63 3.30
CA LYS A 17 38.02 -40.17 3.87
C LYS A 17 37.17 -39.03 4.43
N LEU A 18 35.87 -39.10 4.18
CA LEU A 18 34.87 -38.24 4.78
C LEU A 18 34.34 -38.87 6.07
N LEU A 19 34.22 -38.05 7.09
CA LEU A 19 33.72 -38.42 8.43
C LEU A 19 32.38 -37.72 8.67
N ASP A 20 31.61 -38.23 9.63
CA ASP A 20 30.39 -37.63 10.17
C ASP A 20 29.27 -37.43 9.15
N PHE A 21 28.65 -38.53 8.77
CA PHE A 21 27.46 -38.57 7.91
C PHE A 21 26.13 -38.36 8.70
N GLY A 22 26.15 -37.87 9.92
CA GLY A 22 24.98 -37.74 10.80
C GLY A 22 23.82 -36.90 10.20
N LEU A 23 24.10 -36.03 9.24
CA LEU A 23 23.09 -35.22 8.53
C LEU A 23 22.81 -35.72 7.10
N ALA A 24 23.42 -36.83 6.69
CA ALA A 24 23.30 -37.33 5.31
C ALA A 24 21.87 -37.88 5.03
N LYS A 25 21.32 -37.57 3.84
CA LYS A 25 20.07 -38.13 3.31
C LYS A 25 20.42 -39.05 2.14
N ALA A 26 20.00 -40.34 2.21
CA ALA A 26 20.16 -41.26 1.09
C ALA A 26 19.28 -40.78 -0.10
N VAL A 27 19.89 -40.62 -1.30
CA VAL A 27 19.14 -40.39 -2.54
C VAL A 27 18.64 -41.75 -3.00
N ALA A 28 17.32 -42.02 -2.86
CA ALA A 28 16.69 -43.20 -3.44
C ALA A 28 16.53 -43.03 -4.96
N PRO A 29 16.74 -44.09 -5.78
CA PRO A 29 16.45 -44.03 -7.21
C PRO A 29 14.96 -43.78 -7.43
N ALA A 30 14.65 -43.04 -8.46
CA ALA A 30 13.29 -42.59 -8.82
C ALA A 30 12.42 -43.78 -9.25
N ALA A 31 11.72 -44.43 -8.32
CA ALA A 31 10.52 -45.21 -8.59
C ALA A 31 9.81 -45.50 -7.25
N ALA A 32 8.76 -44.77 -6.99
CA ALA A 32 7.56 -45.08 -6.20
C ALA A 32 7.05 -43.84 -5.46
N ARG A 33 6.13 -43.10 -6.13
CA ARG A 33 5.24 -42.16 -5.46
C ARG A 33 4.01 -42.90 -4.98
N SER A 34 3.81 -42.95 -3.66
CA SER A 34 2.46 -42.99 -3.09
C SER A 34 2.52 -42.56 -1.62
N GLY A 35 1.73 -41.61 -1.31
CA GLY A 35 1.31 -40.94 -0.14
C GLY A 35 1.59 -41.51 1.26
N ALA A 36 2.14 -40.67 2.10
CA ALA A 36 1.81 -40.63 3.53
C ALA A 36 2.28 -39.31 4.14
N SER A 37 1.37 -38.69 4.85
CA SER A 37 1.52 -37.52 5.70
C SER A 37 2.60 -37.71 6.76
N LEU A 38 3.48 -36.75 6.94
CA LEU A 38 4.44 -36.71 8.05
C LEU A 38 4.21 -35.48 8.89
N THR A 39 3.36 -35.61 9.89
CA THR A 39 3.39 -34.83 11.12
C THR A 39 4.37 -35.48 12.10
N ALA A 40 5.13 -34.63 12.81
CA ALA A 40 5.93 -34.87 14.00
C ALA A 40 7.45 -34.97 13.81
N LEU A 41 8.11 -33.83 14.08
CA LEU A 41 9.48 -33.81 14.59
C LEU A 41 9.42 -33.57 16.11
N PRO A 42 10.12 -34.31 16.94
CA PRO A 42 10.16 -34.05 18.38
C PRO A 42 11.13 -32.92 18.70
N THR A 43 10.61 -31.97 19.43
CA THR A 43 11.36 -30.92 20.12
C THR A 43 12.18 -31.55 21.25
N GLN A 44 13.49 -31.58 21.15
CA GLN A 44 14.33 -31.78 22.31
C GLN A 44 14.72 -30.42 22.90
N THR A 45 14.10 -30.12 24.00
CA THR A 45 14.51 -29.11 24.98
C THR A 45 15.72 -29.58 25.75
N GLY A 46 16.73 -28.73 25.88
CA GLY A 46 17.55 -28.84 27.05
C GLY A 46 19.04 -28.58 26.93
N ARG A 47 19.41 -27.41 27.36
CA ARG A 47 20.59 -27.03 28.15
C ARG A 47 21.99 -27.17 27.59
N ASP A 48 22.67 -26.00 27.67
CA ASP A 48 24.12 -25.79 27.71
C ASP A 48 24.92 -25.97 26.43
N LEU A 49 25.05 -24.87 25.66
CA LEU A 49 26.23 -24.60 24.84
C LEU A 49 26.40 -23.09 24.65
N THR A 50 26.85 -22.44 25.70
CA THR A 50 27.52 -21.14 25.60
C THR A 50 29.00 -21.37 25.26
N ALA A 51 29.31 -21.35 23.97
CA ALA A 51 30.67 -21.17 23.48
C ALA A 51 30.62 -20.40 22.17
N GLU A 52 30.76 -19.08 22.24
CA GLU A 52 30.69 -18.12 21.13
C GLU A 52 31.66 -18.37 19.96
N GLY A 53 32.67 -19.23 20.13
CA GLY A 53 33.66 -19.56 19.09
C GLY A 53 33.31 -20.76 18.20
N THR A 54 32.50 -21.71 18.66
CA THR A 54 32.28 -23.00 17.98
C THR A 54 31.10 -22.95 16.99
N ILE A 55 30.11 -22.10 17.21
CA ILE A 55 28.90 -22.00 16.37
C ILE A 55 29.21 -21.20 15.09
N LEU A 56 30.07 -20.19 15.12
CA LEU A 56 30.44 -19.38 13.95
C LEU A 56 31.19 -20.19 12.87
N GLY A 57 31.96 -21.23 13.26
CA GLY A 57 32.76 -22.06 12.35
C GLY A 57 31.98 -22.95 11.40
N THR A 58 30.79 -23.37 11.75
CA THR A 58 30.01 -24.33 10.95
C THR A 58 29.27 -23.66 9.78
N PHE A 59 28.83 -22.41 9.90
CA PHE A 59 28.11 -21.68 8.85
C PHE A 59 28.98 -21.32 7.64
N GLN A 60 30.30 -21.27 7.75
CA GLN A 60 31.24 -20.79 6.73
C GLN A 60 31.30 -21.67 5.46
N TYR A 61 30.78 -22.89 5.51
CA TYR A 61 30.75 -23.85 4.40
C TYR A 61 29.34 -24.18 3.95
N MET A 62 28.32 -23.64 4.61
CA MET A 62 26.91 -23.86 4.24
C MET A 62 26.58 -23.19 2.92
N ALA A 63 25.83 -23.87 2.10
CA ALA A 63 25.32 -23.33 0.85
C ALA A 63 24.13 -22.39 1.08
N PRO A 64 23.88 -21.43 0.17
CA PRO A 64 22.76 -20.49 0.27
C PRO A 64 21.41 -21.16 0.55
N GLU A 65 21.05 -22.23 -0.17
CA GLU A 65 19.81 -22.97 0.00
C GLU A 65 19.65 -23.62 1.37
N GLN A 66 20.74 -23.99 2.04
CA GLN A 66 20.70 -24.50 3.42
C GLN A 66 20.37 -23.39 4.42
N LEU A 67 20.91 -22.19 4.20
CA LEU A 67 20.65 -21.02 5.03
C LEU A 67 19.23 -20.49 4.85
N GLU A 68 18.63 -20.70 3.67
CA GLU A 68 17.24 -20.36 3.35
C GLU A 68 16.24 -21.48 3.77
N GLY A 69 16.71 -22.61 4.24
CA GLY A 69 15.84 -23.74 4.60
C GLY A 69 15.19 -24.43 3.41
N ARG A 70 15.75 -24.25 2.19
CA ARG A 70 15.28 -24.94 0.98
C ARG A 70 15.78 -26.40 0.93
N ASP A 71 15.19 -27.19 0.04
CA ASP A 71 15.63 -28.58 -0.14
C ASP A 71 17.09 -28.64 -0.64
N ALA A 72 17.94 -29.30 0.14
CA ALA A 72 19.35 -29.50 -0.15
C ALA A 72 19.56 -30.83 -0.90
N ASP A 73 20.21 -30.75 -2.07
CA ASP A 73 20.62 -31.91 -2.88
C ASP A 73 22.15 -32.09 -2.93
N GLY A 74 22.68 -32.89 -3.85
CA GLY A 74 24.11 -33.11 -3.98
C GLY A 74 24.92 -31.87 -4.32
N ARG A 75 24.33 -30.85 -4.93
CA ARG A 75 24.97 -29.59 -5.34
C ARG A 75 25.27 -28.69 -4.13
N THR A 76 24.60 -28.91 -3.02
CA THR A 76 24.91 -28.30 -1.72
C THR A 76 26.29 -28.72 -1.23
N ASP A 77 26.64 -30.02 -1.36
CA ASP A 77 27.97 -30.51 -1.02
C ASP A 77 29.04 -29.99 -1.97
N LEU A 78 28.71 -29.74 -3.26
CA LEU A 78 29.62 -29.14 -4.23
C LEU A 78 29.96 -27.68 -3.89
N PHE A 79 29.01 -26.92 -3.35
CA PHE A 79 29.26 -25.58 -2.82
C PHE A 79 30.25 -25.61 -1.64
N ALA A 80 29.94 -26.49 -0.66
CA ALA A 80 30.82 -26.68 0.50
C ALA A 80 32.23 -27.14 0.09
N PHE A 81 32.32 -28.03 -0.89
CA PHE A 81 33.60 -28.46 -1.48
C PHE A 81 34.35 -27.30 -2.13
N GLY A 82 33.67 -26.44 -2.86
CA GLY A 82 34.26 -25.20 -3.42
C GLY A 82 34.85 -24.30 -2.34
N ALA A 83 34.14 -24.15 -1.21
CA ALA A 83 34.64 -23.35 -0.08
C ALA A 83 35.91 -23.98 0.56
N VAL A 84 35.96 -25.32 0.66
CA VAL A 84 37.14 -26.06 1.11
C VAL A 84 38.29 -25.87 0.13
N LEU A 85 38.10 -26.02 -1.18
CA LEU A 85 39.14 -25.82 -2.20
C LEU A 85 39.68 -24.38 -2.21
N TYR A 86 38.80 -23.40 -2.03
CA TYR A 86 39.21 -22.00 -1.90
C TYR A 86 40.16 -21.79 -0.71
N GLU A 87 39.77 -22.32 0.44
CA GLU A 87 40.59 -22.22 1.65
C GLU A 87 41.91 -22.98 1.52
N MET A 88 41.94 -24.15 0.89
CA MET A 88 43.15 -24.89 0.61
C MET A 88 44.11 -24.12 -0.29
N ALA A 89 43.61 -23.39 -1.28
CA ALA A 89 44.45 -22.65 -2.23
C ALA A 89 44.95 -21.30 -1.69
N THR A 90 44.14 -20.63 -0.83
CA THR A 90 44.43 -19.25 -0.40
C THR A 90 44.85 -19.14 1.07
N GLY A 91 44.62 -20.16 1.89
CA GLY A 91 44.74 -20.11 3.34
C GLY A 91 43.72 -19.23 4.04
N LYS A 92 42.71 -18.74 3.29
CA LYS A 92 41.62 -17.89 3.82
C LYS A 92 40.26 -18.49 3.53
N LYS A 93 39.27 -18.21 4.41
CA LYS A 93 37.90 -18.61 4.21
C LYS A 93 37.31 -17.91 2.97
N ALA A 94 36.49 -18.60 2.20
CA ALA A 94 35.79 -18.04 1.04
C ALA A 94 34.84 -16.90 1.46
N PHE A 95 34.18 -17.07 2.60
CA PHE A 95 33.25 -16.09 3.16
C PHE A 95 33.62 -15.78 4.62
N SER A 96 33.48 -14.52 5.02
CA SER A 96 33.78 -14.05 6.37
C SER A 96 32.83 -12.95 6.80
N GLY A 97 32.59 -12.82 8.10
CA GLY A 97 31.74 -11.77 8.68
C GLY A 97 32.08 -11.54 10.15
N ARG A 98 31.85 -10.32 10.65
CA ARG A 98 32.08 -9.97 12.07
C ARG A 98 30.97 -10.49 12.98
N SER A 99 29.83 -10.87 12.44
CA SER A 99 28.68 -11.47 13.13
C SER A 99 28.10 -12.59 12.27
N GLN A 100 27.26 -13.43 12.86
CA GLN A 100 26.54 -14.49 12.13
C GLN A 100 25.72 -13.90 10.98
N ALA A 101 25.02 -12.80 11.21
CA ALA A 101 24.21 -12.12 10.18
C ALA A 101 25.07 -11.60 9.02
N SER A 102 26.24 -11.00 9.31
CA SER A 102 27.14 -10.52 8.27
C SER A 102 27.80 -11.66 7.48
N LEU A 103 28.07 -12.81 8.13
CA LEU A 103 28.55 -14.00 7.45
C LEU A 103 27.48 -14.60 6.53
N ILE A 104 26.25 -14.75 7.01
CA ILE A 104 25.12 -15.22 6.20
C ILE A 104 24.91 -14.29 4.99
N SER A 105 24.88 -12.99 5.20
CA SER A 105 24.79 -12.01 4.10
C SER A 105 25.94 -12.17 3.09
N SER A 106 27.16 -12.41 3.56
CA SER A 106 28.32 -12.65 2.68
C SER A 106 28.15 -13.91 1.84
N ILE A 107 27.65 -15.01 2.43
CA ILE A 107 27.40 -16.27 1.72
C ILE A 107 26.30 -16.09 0.67
N MET A 108 25.26 -15.33 1.00
CA MET A 108 24.11 -15.15 0.14
C MET A 108 24.38 -14.23 -1.07
N SER A 109 25.20 -13.18 -0.89
CA SER A 109 25.27 -12.10 -1.88
C SER A 109 26.68 -11.72 -2.35
N SER A 110 27.74 -12.13 -1.65
CA SER A 110 29.10 -11.72 -2.01
C SER A 110 29.84 -12.82 -2.77
N GLU A 111 30.68 -12.44 -3.73
CA GLU A 111 31.64 -13.32 -4.35
C GLU A 111 32.97 -13.27 -3.58
N PRO A 112 33.64 -14.42 -3.37
CA PRO A 112 34.97 -14.42 -2.79
C PRO A 112 36.01 -13.74 -3.71
N ALA A 113 37.05 -13.18 -3.13
CA ALA A 113 38.14 -12.61 -3.92
C ALA A 113 38.77 -13.65 -4.86
N ALA A 114 39.18 -13.22 -6.06
CA ALA A 114 39.83 -14.12 -7.00
C ALA A 114 41.06 -14.83 -6.38
N ILE A 115 41.12 -16.14 -6.55
CA ILE A 115 42.27 -16.93 -6.01
C ILE A 115 43.56 -16.39 -6.56
N SER A 116 43.63 -15.97 -7.81
CA SER A 116 44.83 -15.37 -8.44
C SER A 116 45.32 -14.09 -7.75
N THR A 117 44.42 -13.37 -7.04
CA THR A 117 44.79 -12.18 -6.27
C THR A 117 45.49 -12.55 -4.94
N LEU A 118 45.12 -13.68 -4.36
CA LEU A 118 45.66 -14.13 -3.04
C LEU A 118 46.78 -15.17 -3.20
N ALA A 119 46.74 -15.98 -4.25
CA ALA A 119 47.69 -17.01 -4.59
C ALA A 119 48.03 -16.94 -6.10
N PRO A 120 48.91 -16.01 -6.55
CA PRO A 120 49.16 -15.72 -7.97
C PRO A 120 49.73 -16.90 -8.78
N MET A 121 50.29 -17.91 -8.12
CA MET A 121 50.84 -19.11 -8.77
C MET A 121 49.77 -20.17 -9.09
N THR A 122 48.52 -19.95 -8.69
CA THR A 122 47.42 -20.90 -8.94
C THR A 122 46.96 -20.80 -10.41
N PRO A 123 46.84 -21.94 -11.11
CA PRO A 123 46.36 -21.94 -12.50
C PRO A 123 45.00 -21.26 -12.65
N PRO A 124 44.77 -20.39 -13.66
CA PRO A 124 43.48 -19.72 -13.86
C PRO A 124 42.31 -20.68 -14.05
N ALA A 125 42.55 -21.87 -14.58
CA ALA A 125 41.55 -22.92 -14.72
C ALA A 125 41.06 -23.42 -13.36
N PHE A 126 41.90 -23.47 -12.34
CA PHE A 126 41.51 -23.85 -10.97
C PHE A 126 40.57 -22.79 -10.35
N ASP A 127 40.88 -21.50 -10.52
CA ASP A 127 40.00 -20.41 -10.05
C ASP A 127 38.61 -20.53 -10.63
N ARG A 128 38.48 -20.88 -11.94
CA ARG A 128 37.22 -21.11 -12.60
C ARG A 128 36.45 -22.26 -11.97
N VAL A 129 37.12 -23.41 -11.73
CA VAL A 129 36.47 -24.58 -11.10
C VAL A 129 35.88 -24.21 -9.75
N VAL A 130 36.63 -23.50 -8.91
CA VAL A 130 36.20 -23.11 -7.57
C VAL A 130 35.05 -22.10 -7.62
N ARG A 131 35.11 -21.11 -8.51
CA ARG A 131 34.02 -20.12 -8.66
C ARG A 131 32.71 -20.76 -9.10
N THR A 132 32.76 -21.71 -10.04
CA THR A 132 31.57 -22.46 -10.47
C THR A 132 30.98 -23.27 -9.31
N CYS A 133 31.81 -23.85 -8.44
CA CYS A 133 31.30 -24.49 -7.21
C CYS A 133 30.58 -23.50 -6.28
N LEU A 134 31.09 -22.27 -6.18
CA LEU A 134 30.61 -21.25 -5.26
C LEU A 134 29.51 -20.35 -5.84
N ALA A 135 28.96 -20.67 -7.01
CA ALA A 135 27.78 -20.02 -7.58
C ALA A 135 26.60 -20.09 -6.61
N LYS A 136 25.82 -18.97 -6.54
CA LYS A 136 24.72 -18.87 -5.55
C LYS A 136 23.55 -19.74 -5.92
N ASP A 137 23.18 -19.76 -7.19
CA ASP A 137 22.15 -20.64 -7.73
C ASP A 137 22.73 -22.07 -7.91
N PRO A 138 22.08 -23.12 -7.37
CA PRO A 138 22.47 -24.50 -7.62
C PRO A 138 22.51 -24.89 -9.11
N GLU A 139 21.69 -24.26 -9.96
CA GLU A 139 21.69 -24.55 -11.41
C GLU A 139 22.97 -24.04 -12.12
N ASP A 140 23.61 -23.02 -11.59
CA ASP A 140 24.86 -22.45 -12.13
C ASP A 140 26.12 -23.18 -11.62
N ARG A 141 25.96 -24.16 -10.71
CA ARG A 141 27.06 -24.97 -10.20
C ARG A 141 27.34 -26.17 -11.09
N TRP A 142 28.50 -26.80 -10.83
CA TRP A 142 28.72 -28.16 -11.32
C TRP A 142 27.58 -29.08 -10.87
N GLN A 143 27.11 -29.94 -11.79
CA GLN A 143 25.94 -30.77 -11.48
C GLN A 143 26.34 -32.09 -10.79
N THR A 144 27.57 -32.53 -10.97
CA THR A 144 28.06 -33.75 -10.31
C THR A 144 29.49 -33.59 -9.77
N ALA A 145 29.83 -34.36 -8.74
CA ALA A 145 31.21 -34.41 -8.24
C ALA A 145 32.19 -34.99 -9.28
N HIS A 146 31.69 -35.80 -10.23
CA HIS A 146 32.47 -36.35 -11.34
C HIS A 146 32.98 -35.24 -12.25
N ASP A 147 32.13 -34.26 -12.59
CA ASP A 147 32.50 -33.14 -13.46
C ASP A 147 33.63 -32.32 -12.86
N ILE A 148 33.57 -32.07 -11.56
CA ILE A 148 34.65 -31.37 -10.84
C ILE A 148 35.95 -32.20 -10.86
N ALA A 149 35.87 -33.52 -10.64
CA ALA A 149 37.03 -34.38 -10.64
C ALA A 149 37.74 -34.41 -12.00
N VAL A 150 36.98 -34.46 -13.11
CA VAL A 150 37.50 -34.37 -14.50
C VAL A 150 38.20 -33.02 -14.71
N GLN A 151 37.59 -31.91 -14.31
CA GLN A 151 38.16 -30.58 -14.49
C GLN A 151 39.43 -30.41 -13.66
N LEU A 152 39.47 -30.86 -12.42
CA LEU A 152 40.67 -30.81 -11.58
C LEU A 152 41.81 -31.63 -12.13
N LYS A 153 41.48 -32.80 -12.74
CA LYS A 153 42.48 -33.64 -13.42
C LYS A 153 43.08 -32.92 -14.63
N TRP A 154 42.31 -32.26 -15.46
CA TRP A 154 42.78 -31.47 -16.56
C TRP A 154 43.68 -30.29 -16.12
N VAL A 155 43.30 -29.61 -15.01
CA VAL A 155 44.13 -28.55 -14.40
C VAL A 155 45.49 -29.09 -13.95
N ALA A 156 45.52 -30.30 -13.39
CA ALA A 156 46.76 -30.95 -12.94
C ALA A 156 47.65 -31.39 -14.11
N GLU A 157 47.08 -31.90 -15.20
CA GLU A 157 47.79 -32.36 -16.38
C GLU A 157 48.29 -31.20 -17.27
N GLY A 158 47.55 -30.07 -17.33
CA GLY A 158 47.94 -28.86 -18.08
C GLY A 158 49.10 -28.08 -17.54
N SER A 159 49.64 -28.40 -16.36
CA SER A 159 50.74 -27.72 -15.72
C SER A 159 52.14 -28.21 -16.16
N GLN A 160 52.27 -29.15 -17.12
CA GLN A 160 53.53 -29.74 -17.58
C GLN A 160 53.85 -29.48 -19.06
N GLY A 161 53.72 -28.29 -19.59
CA GLY A 161 54.03 -28.02 -20.98
C GLY A 161 54.62 -26.64 -21.21
N GLY A 162 55.87 -26.44 -20.81
CA GLY A 162 56.71 -25.35 -21.30
C GLY A 162 57.32 -25.66 -22.64
N ILE A 163 57.02 -24.91 -23.69
CA ILE A 163 57.68 -25.04 -25.03
C ILE A 163 58.42 -23.78 -25.36
N ALA A 164 59.71 -23.97 -25.62
CA ALA A 164 60.71 -22.98 -26.00
C ALA A 164 60.47 -22.40 -27.41
N ALA A 165 60.78 -21.14 -27.56
CA ALA A 165 60.73 -20.40 -28.83
C ALA A 165 61.94 -20.69 -29.71
N ARG A 166 61.74 -20.76 -31.05
CA ARG A 166 62.77 -20.69 -32.08
C ARG A 166 62.49 -19.55 -33.07
N PRO A 167 63.46 -18.76 -33.48
CA PRO A 167 63.29 -17.59 -34.34
C PRO A 167 63.38 -17.93 -35.83
N ALA A 168 62.58 -17.26 -36.65
CA ALA A 168 62.74 -17.22 -38.09
C ALA A 168 62.30 -15.86 -38.67
N ALA A 169 63.05 -15.40 -39.63
CA ALA A 169 63.25 -14.10 -40.23
C ALA A 169 62.09 -13.47 -41.04
N PRO A 170 62.19 -12.21 -41.48
CA PRO A 170 61.04 -11.30 -41.61
C PRO A 170 60.42 -11.25 -43.02
N ARG A 171 59.11 -11.35 -43.09
CA ARG A 171 58.24 -11.00 -44.25
C ARG A 171 57.24 -9.92 -43.84
N TRP A 172 57.76 -8.71 -43.62
CA TRP A 172 57.16 -7.63 -42.89
C TRP A 172 55.97 -6.90 -43.58
N ALA A 173 55.75 -7.00 -44.88
CA ALA A 173 54.81 -6.08 -45.55
C ALA A 173 53.40 -6.62 -45.79
N ARG A 174 53.16 -7.93 -45.67
CA ARG A 174 51.79 -8.51 -45.90
C ARG A 174 51.11 -8.95 -44.63
N LEU A 175 51.82 -9.11 -43.51
CA LEU A 175 51.28 -9.48 -42.20
C LEU A 175 50.78 -8.27 -41.39
N ALA A 176 51.30 -7.07 -41.64
CA ALA A 176 50.87 -5.85 -40.92
C ALA A 176 49.43 -5.46 -41.27
N TRP A 177 48.99 -5.66 -42.51
CA TRP A 177 47.60 -5.39 -42.91
C TRP A 177 46.64 -6.49 -42.45
N GLY A 178 47.07 -7.72 -42.35
CA GLY A 178 46.29 -8.82 -41.79
C GLY A 178 46.08 -8.65 -40.27
N ALA A 179 47.16 -8.28 -39.55
CA ALA A 179 47.07 -8.00 -38.12
C ALA A 179 46.22 -6.77 -37.76
N PHE A 180 46.26 -5.72 -38.64
CA PHE A 180 45.39 -4.55 -38.47
C PHE A 180 43.90 -4.88 -38.73
N ALA A 181 43.62 -5.71 -39.76
CA ALA A 181 42.26 -6.16 -40.03
C ALA A 181 41.70 -7.05 -38.90
N VAL A 182 42.54 -7.97 -38.36
CA VAL A 182 42.16 -8.81 -37.22
C VAL A 182 41.96 -7.97 -35.95
N ALA A 183 42.85 -6.98 -35.70
CA ALA A 183 42.69 -6.06 -34.58
C ALA A 183 41.48 -5.16 -34.72
N ALA A 184 41.13 -4.68 -35.92
CA ALA A 184 39.92 -3.91 -36.18
C ALA A 184 38.63 -4.74 -36.03
N ILE A 185 38.64 -5.99 -36.48
CA ILE A 185 37.54 -6.94 -36.28
C ILE A 185 37.43 -7.30 -34.78
N ALA A 186 38.54 -7.56 -34.12
CA ALA A 186 38.54 -7.81 -32.67
C ALA A 186 38.05 -6.58 -31.86
N ALA A 187 38.44 -5.37 -32.28
CA ALA A 187 37.92 -4.13 -31.65
C ALA A 187 36.43 -3.91 -31.95
N LEU A 188 35.95 -4.22 -33.13
CA LEU A 188 34.52 -4.18 -33.49
C LEU A 188 33.72 -5.27 -32.76
N VAL A 189 34.25 -6.47 -32.64
CA VAL A 189 33.64 -7.56 -31.87
C VAL A 189 33.67 -7.23 -30.36
N LEU A 190 34.77 -6.72 -29.87
CA LEU A 190 34.90 -6.27 -28.48
C LEU A 190 33.98 -5.07 -28.20
N GLY A 191 33.91 -4.11 -29.13
CA GLY A 191 32.96 -2.98 -29.07
C GLY A 191 31.50 -3.46 -29.11
N ALA A 192 31.18 -4.42 -29.95
CA ALA A 192 29.84 -5.04 -30.01
C ALA A 192 29.56 -5.89 -28.76
N LEU A 193 30.55 -6.61 -28.21
CA LEU A 193 30.42 -7.36 -26.96
C LEU A 193 30.33 -6.42 -25.73
N LEU A 194 31.06 -5.31 -25.72
CA LEU A 194 30.97 -4.28 -24.69
C LEU A 194 29.62 -3.51 -24.79
N ALA A 195 29.15 -3.22 -26.01
CA ALA A 195 27.84 -2.65 -26.24
C ALA A 195 26.71 -3.62 -25.85
N ARG A 196 26.89 -4.93 -26.03
CA ARG A 196 25.94 -5.96 -25.52
C ARG A 196 26.05 -6.12 -23.98
N ARG A 197 27.21 -6.01 -23.38
CA ARG A 197 27.36 -6.03 -21.92
C ARG A 197 26.82 -4.78 -21.23
N GLY A 198 26.74 -3.65 -21.93
CA GLY A 198 26.13 -2.41 -21.41
C GLY A 198 24.58 -2.45 -21.32
N HIS A 199 23.94 -3.57 -21.63
CA HIS A 199 22.49 -3.73 -21.63
C HIS A 199 21.95 -4.80 -20.68
N GLU A 200 22.77 -5.37 -19.82
CA GLU A 200 22.24 -6.10 -18.67
C GLU A 200 21.67 -5.06 -17.69
N GLN A 201 20.39 -4.74 -17.83
CA GLN A 201 19.71 -3.96 -16.81
C GLN A 201 19.76 -4.78 -15.49
N PRO A 202 20.12 -4.14 -14.38
CA PRO A 202 20.16 -4.84 -13.09
C PRO A 202 18.79 -5.47 -12.83
N ALA A 203 18.78 -6.67 -12.28
CA ALA A 203 17.57 -7.39 -11.89
C ALA A 203 16.69 -6.50 -10.99
N ALA A 204 15.38 -6.75 -10.98
CA ALA A 204 14.50 -6.05 -10.08
C ALA A 204 14.88 -6.34 -8.61
N PHE A 205 15.05 -5.29 -7.84
CA PHE A 205 15.37 -5.38 -6.41
C PHE A 205 14.19 -4.89 -5.58
N ARG A 206 13.78 -5.70 -4.59
CA ARG A 206 12.69 -5.35 -3.67
C ARG A 206 13.23 -5.01 -2.29
N SER A 207 12.72 -3.92 -1.73
CA SER A 207 13.01 -3.49 -0.37
C SER A 207 11.74 -2.98 0.31
N SER A 208 11.78 -2.89 1.64
CA SER A 208 10.66 -2.36 2.43
C SER A 208 11.08 -1.11 3.20
N ILE A 209 10.21 -0.11 3.21
CA ILE A 209 10.33 1.08 4.03
C ILE A 209 9.33 0.98 5.17
N LEU A 210 9.82 1.03 6.39
CA LEU A 210 9.02 1.13 7.60
C LEU A 210 8.69 2.59 7.92
N PRO A 211 7.60 2.88 8.65
CA PRO A 211 7.34 4.23 9.13
C PRO A 211 8.49 4.70 10.04
N PRO A 212 8.78 6.00 10.10
CA PRO A 212 9.72 6.56 11.06
C PRO A 212 9.33 6.21 12.51
N GLU A 213 10.29 6.17 13.41
CA GLU A 213 10.04 5.83 14.81
C GLU A 213 8.90 6.69 15.41
N LYS A 214 8.03 6.05 16.17
CA LYS A 214 6.86 6.67 16.83
C LYS A 214 5.90 7.37 15.86
N THR A 215 5.87 6.92 14.61
CA THR A 215 4.92 7.40 13.61
C THR A 215 4.18 6.24 12.95
N SER A 216 3.08 6.55 12.28
CA SER A 216 2.39 5.63 11.37
C SER A 216 2.21 6.27 10.01
N PHE A 217 2.21 5.49 8.93
CA PHE A 217 1.88 6.01 7.60
C PHE A 217 0.41 6.41 7.52
N GLU A 218 0.15 7.57 6.90
CA GLU A 218 -1.20 8.05 6.62
C GLU A 218 -1.53 7.85 5.14
N PHE A 219 -1.97 6.64 4.78
CA PHE A 219 -2.30 6.31 3.38
C PHE A 219 -3.80 6.39 3.03
N ARG A 220 -4.66 6.70 3.98
CA ARG A 220 -6.11 6.77 3.75
C ARG A 220 -6.50 7.95 2.87
N SER A 221 -5.88 9.08 3.12
CA SER A 221 -6.12 10.31 2.38
C SER A 221 -4.97 10.70 1.47
N SER A 222 -3.83 10.01 1.54
CA SER A 222 -2.61 10.47 0.92
C SER A 222 -1.72 9.33 0.40
N PRO A 223 -1.71 9.08 -0.92
CA PRO A 223 -0.70 8.20 -1.49
C PRO A 223 0.70 8.78 -1.29
N MET A 224 1.70 7.92 -1.34
CA MET A 224 3.10 8.32 -1.43
C MET A 224 3.43 8.85 -2.83
N ALA A 225 4.55 9.53 -2.98
CA ALA A 225 5.05 10.01 -4.26
C ALA A 225 6.55 9.71 -4.39
N VAL A 226 6.94 8.90 -5.39
CA VAL A 226 8.35 8.68 -5.76
C VAL A 226 8.78 9.82 -6.67
N SER A 227 10.00 10.35 -6.46
CA SER A 227 10.55 11.43 -7.29
C SER A 227 10.75 10.98 -8.74
N PRO A 228 10.59 11.85 -9.73
CA PRO A 228 10.79 11.53 -11.14
C PRO A 228 12.15 10.88 -11.44
N ASP A 229 13.21 11.33 -10.77
CA ASP A 229 14.57 10.77 -10.88
C ASP A 229 14.72 9.39 -10.19
N GLY A 230 13.72 8.95 -9.42
CA GLY A 230 13.74 7.68 -8.69
C GLY A 230 14.71 7.63 -7.51
N GLN A 231 15.13 8.77 -6.97
CA GLN A 231 16.08 8.80 -5.85
C GLN A 231 15.43 8.96 -4.49
N GLN A 232 14.22 9.50 -4.43
CA GLN A 232 13.53 9.84 -3.19
C GLN A 232 12.06 9.44 -3.20
N ILE A 233 11.53 9.28 -2.01
CA ILE A 233 10.10 9.08 -1.79
C ILE A 233 9.58 10.07 -0.76
N ALA A 234 8.46 10.72 -1.07
CA ALA A 234 7.70 11.55 -0.16
C ALA A 234 6.43 10.80 0.30
N PHE A 235 6.12 10.86 1.57
CA PHE A 235 4.93 10.26 2.14
C PHE A 235 4.43 11.08 3.32
N VAL A 236 3.17 10.86 3.71
CA VAL A 236 2.59 11.46 4.91
C VAL A 236 2.70 10.46 6.05
N ALA A 237 3.21 10.90 7.19
CA ALA A 237 3.19 10.13 8.41
C ALA A 237 2.60 10.95 9.57
N GLN A 238 1.87 10.24 10.44
CA GLN A 238 1.22 10.75 11.64
C GLN A 238 2.11 10.41 12.84
N PRO A 239 2.69 11.39 13.53
CA PRO A 239 3.34 11.16 14.82
C PRO A 239 2.33 10.69 15.88
N ALA A 240 2.80 10.01 16.93
CA ALA A 240 1.97 9.65 18.09
C ALA A 240 1.37 10.89 18.77
N GLU A 241 2.09 12.00 18.74
CA GLU A 241 1.64 13.32 19.21
C GLU A 241 1.92 14.36 18.12
N GLY A 242 0.94 15.25 17.86
CA GLY A 242 1.04 16.30 16.84
C GLY A 242 0.26 16.02 15.57
N ALA A 243 0.37 16.91 14.60
CA ALA A 243 -0.31 16.81 13.32
C ALA A 243 0.48 15.95 12.32
N ARG A 244 -0.25 15.28 11.41
CA ARG A 244 0.36 14.61 10.25
C ARG A 244 1.14 15.62 9.42
N GLN A 245 2.26 15.17 8.83
CA GLN A 245 3.12 16.00 7.99
C GLN A 245 3.81 15.19 6.90
N LEU A 246 4.41 15.88 5.94
CA LEU A 246 5.23 15.25 4.91
C LEU A 246 6.58 14.81 5.49
N TRP A 247 6.98 13.63 5.07
CA TRP A 247 8.30 13.06 5.31
C TRP A 247 8.96 12.75 3.98
N LEU A 248 10.27 12.90 3.94
CA LEU A 248 11.10 12.63 2.78
C LEU A 248 12.18 11.62 3.14
N ARG A 249 12.35 10.59 2.30
CA ARG A 249 13.42 9.61 2.43
C ARG A 249 14.13 9.40 1.09
N ALA A 250 15.43 9.51 1.07
CA ALA A 250 16.25 9.06 -0.04
C ALA A 250 16.39 7.52 -0.01
N PHE A 251 16.42 6.86 -1.16
CA PHE A 251 16.49 5.39 -1.21
C PHE A 251 17.86 4.84 -0.77
N ASP A 252 18.88 5.67 -0.78
CA ASP A 252 20.24 5.37 -0.25
C ASP A 252 20.38 5.71 1.25
N ALA A 253 19.37 6.34 1.88
CA ALA A 253 19.36 6.67 3.29
C ALA A 253 18.51 5.67 4.09
N LEU A 254 18.91 5.41 5.34
CA LEU A 254 18.15 4.55 6.26
C LEU A 254 16.98 5.30 6.90
N GLU A 255 17.11 6.60 7.13
CA GLU A 255 16.15 7.40 7.87
C GLU A 255 15.38 8.36 6.96
N ALA A 256 14.11 8.57 7.29
CA ALA A 256 13.31 9.62 6.73
C ALA A 256 13.37 10.88 7.59
N ARG A 257 13.24 12.05 6.97
CA ARG A 257 13.19 13.33 7.68
C ARG A 257 11.83 14.02 7.46
N PRO A 258 11.27 14.68 8.47
CA PRO A 258 10.07 15.49 8.31
C PRO A 258 10.37 16.77 7.53
N LEU A 259 9.40 17.24 6.76
CA LEU A 259 9.42 18.57 6.14
C LEU A 259 8.61 19.53 7.01
N VAL A 260 9.31 20.36 7.76
CA VAL A 260 8.73 21.35 8.67
C VAL A 260 7.82 22.34 7.91
N GLY A 261 6.68 22.71 8.50
CA GLY A 261 5.70 23.62 7.91
C GLY A 261 4.69 22.93 7.00
N THR A 262 4.69 21.58 6.98
CA THR A 262 3.76 20.78 6.17
C THR A 262 2.67 20.11 7.01
N GLU A 263 2.35 20.67 8.18
CA GLU A 263 1.32 20.16 9.07
C GLU A 263 -0.04 20.10 8.34
N GLY A 264 -0.76 18.99 8.50
CA GLY A 264 -2.01 18.72 7.81
C GLY A 264 -1.88 18.36 6.32
N ALA A 265 -0.65 18.20 5.82
CA ALA A 265 -0.39 17.87 4.41
C ALA A 265 -1.04 16.56 3.98
N ASN A 266 -1.45 16.53 2.72
CA ASN A 266 -1.92 15.33 2.05
C ASN A 266 -1.61 15.38 0.53
N ARG A 267 -1.65 14.20 -0.11
CA ARG A 267 -1.50 14.00 -1.57
C ARG A 267 -0.30 14.71 -2.18
N PRO A 268 0.94 14.39 -1.74
CA PRO A 268 2.15 14.95 -2.32
C PRO A 268 2.30 14.55 -3.79
N PHE A 269 2.87 15.45 -4.59
CA PHE A 269 3.32 15.18 -5.95
C PHE A 269 4.57 16.03 -6.24
N TRP A 270 5.43 15.53 -7.12
CA TRP A 270 6.73 16.13 -7.39
C TRP A 270 6.69 17.14 -8.52
N SER A 271 7.60 18.13 -8.46
CA SER A 271 8.02 18.87 -9.63
C SER A 271 8.84 17.98 -10.57
N PRO A 272 8.84 18.21 -11.88
CA PRO A 272 9.55 17.36 -12.86
C PRO A 272 11.07 17.29 -12.64
N ASP A 273 11.65 18.30 -11.99
CA ASP A 273 13.08 18.39 -11.66
C ASP A 273 13.45 17.75 -10.29
N SER A 274 12.48 17.11 -9.62
CA SER A 274 12.65 16.49 -8.30
C SER A 274 13.07 17.46 -7.18
N ARG A 275 12.88 18.81 -7.35
CA ARG A 275 13.34 19.82 -6.38
C ARG A 275 12.24 20.35 -5.47
N PHE A 276 10.99 20.19 -5.86
CA PHE A 276 9.83 20.67 -5.10
C PHE A 276 8.77 19.59 -4.95
N LEU A 277 8.00 19.71 -3.88
CA LEU A 277 6.78 18.94 -3.64
C LEU A 277 5.58 19.90 -3.66
N GLY A 278 4.58 19.58 -4.48
CA GLY A 278 3.23 20.12 -4.38
C GLY A 278 2.43 19.27 -3.39
N PHE A 279 1.56 19.88 -2.59
CA PHE A 279 0.72 19.19 -1.61
C PHE A 279 -0.49 20.05 -1.21
N PHE A 280 -1.48 19.43 -0.57
CA PHE A 280 -2.66 20.11 -0.07
C PHE A 280 -2.60 20.18 1.45
N ALA A 281 -2.87 21.34 2.03
CA ALA A 281 -2.97 21.55 3.47
C ALA A 281 -3.77 22.81 3.79
N GLY A 282 -4.64 22.74 4.81
CA GLY A 282 -5.45 23.90 5.26
C GLY A 282 -6.33 24.49 4.17
N GLY A 283 -6.96 23.63 3.33
CA GLY A 283 -7.82 24.05 2.23
C GLY A 283 -7.10 24.69 1.04
N LYS A 284 -5.78 24.56 0.94
CA LYS A 284 -4.94 25.22 -0.06
C LYS A 284 -4.00 24.23 -0.76
N LEU A 285 -3.73 24.51 -2.04
CA LEU A 285 -2.60 23.93 -2.75
C LEU A 285 -1.33 24.71 -2.41
N LYS A 286 -0.30 24.02 -1.99
CA LYS A 286 0.99 24.58 -1.58
C LYS A 286 2.14 23.87 -2.27
N LYS A 287 3.31 24.52 -2.33
CA LYS A 287 4.59 23.87 -2.69
C LYS A 287 5.66 24.12 -1.63
N ILE A 288 6.61 23.19 -1.53
CA ILE A 288 7.78 23.30 -0.66
C ILE A 288 9.02 22.74 -1.37
N ALA A 289 10.18 23.37 -1.16
CA ALA A 289 11.44 22.80 -1.64
C ALA A 289 11.82 21.54 -0.84
N VAL A 290 12.36 20.52 -1.50
CA VAL A 290 12.85 19.31 -0.81
C VAL A 290 13.99 19.58 0.15
N SER A 291 14.76 20.67 -0.06
CA SER A 291 15.77 21.15 0.89
C SER A 291 15.18 21.71 2.20
N GLY A 292 13.86 21.91 2.26
CA GLY A 292 13.15 22.57 3.36
C GLY A 292 12.89 24.03 3.10
N GLY A 293 12.37 24.72 4.11
CA GLY A 293 11.95 26.14 4.04
C GLY A 293 10.46 26.30 4.25
N SER A 294 9.94 27.52 4.15
CA SER A 294 8.51 27.81 4.33
C SER A 294 7.71 27.41 3.09
N PRO A 295 6.58 26.69 3.25
CA PRO A 295 5.70 26.37 2.14
C PRO A 295 5.09 27.64 1.52
N GLN A 296 5.08 27.68 0.19
CA GLN A 296 4.38 28.72 -0.59
C GLN A 296 2.96 28.28 -0.91
N THR A 297 1.95 29.10 -0.62
CA THR A 297 0.58 28.89 -1.10
C THR A 297 0.48 29.26 -2.57
N LEU A 298 -0.15 28.39 -3.37
CA LEU A 298 -0.37 28.60 -4.80
C LEU A 298 -1.78 29.08 -5.11
N CYS A 299 -2.80 28.43 -4.55
CA CYS A 299 -4.21 28.77 -4.70
C CYS A 299 -5.09 28.06 -3.67
N GLU A 300 -6.39 28.36 -3.66
CA GLU A 300 -7.40 27.68 -2.87
C GLU A 300 -7.66 26.27 -3.43
N ALA A 301 -7.79 25.28 -2.53
CA ALA A 301 -8.10 23.89 -2.83
C ALA A 301 -8.71 23.21 -1.60
N PRO A 302 -10.00 23.44 -1.30
CA PRO A 302 -10.64 23.05 -0.03
C PRO A 302 -10.51 21.57 0.32
N SER A 303 -10.56 20.68 -0.69
CA SER A 303 -10.45 19.22 -0.50
C SER A 303 -9.73 18.58 -1.69
N GLY A 304 -8.50 19.02 -1.97
CA GLY A 304 -7.74 18.64 -3.16
C GLY A 304 -7.74 17.13 -3.47
N ARG A 305 -7.90 16.76 -4.75
CA ARG A 305 -8.07 15.39 -5.23
C ARG A 305 -6.98 14.97 -6.24
N GLY A 306 -5.72 15.19 -5.86
CA GLY A 306 -4.55 14.87 -6.67
C GLY A 306 -4.04 16.05 -7.48
N GLY A 307 -2.76 15.99 -7.86
CA GLY A 307 -2.08 16.98 -8.66
C GLY A 307 -0.92 16.39 -9.45
N THR A 308 -0.52 17.09 -10.49
CA THR A 308 0.63 16.75 -11.34
C THR A 308 1.25 18.04 -11.87
N TRP A 309 2.54 18.00 -12.17
CA TRP A 309 3.32 19.18 -12.51
C TRP A 309 4.16 18.92 -13.78
N ASN A 310 4.08 19.82 -14.77
CA ASN A 310 4.84 19.72 -16.00
C ASN A 310 6.11 20.60 -15.98
N ARG A 311 6.94 20.44 -17.01
CA ARG A 311 8.23 21.18 -17.14
C ARG A 311 8.06 22.66 -17.45
N ASP A 312 6.88 23.09 -17.90
CA ASP A 312 6.56 24.47 -18.22
C ASP A 312 6.02 25.26 -17.01
N GLY A 313 6.09 24.68 -15.80
CA GLY A 313 5.62 25.31 -14.57
C GLY A 313 4.10 25.30 -14.42
N VAL A 314 3.37 24.44 -15.15
CA VAL A 314 1.93 24.28 -14.99
C VAL A 314 1.63 23.14 -14.04
N ILE A 315 0.80 23.41 -13.05
CA ILE A 315 0.27 22.40 -12.13
C ILE A 315 -1.19 22.14 -12.49
N LEU A 316 -1.54 20.86 -12.76
CA LEU A 316 -2.92 20.41 -12.83
C LEU A 316 -3.31 19.82 -11.47
N PHE A 317 -4.52 20.14 -11.03
CA PHE A 317 -5.05 19.65 -9.76
C PHE A 317 -6.59 19.65 -9.77
N VAL A 318 -7.19 18.98 -8.82
CA VAL A 318 -8.63 19.06 -8.58
C VAL A 318 -8.86 19.67 -7.20
N PRO A 319 -9.56 20.81 -7.07
CA PRO A 319 -9.66 21.56 -5.81
C PRO A 319 -10.55 20.89 -4.77
N SER A 320 -11.59 20.16 -5.20
CA SER A 320 -12.50 19.45 -4.30
C SER A 320 -13.24 18.29 -5.00
N THR A 321 -13.90 17.46 -4.21
CA THR A 321 -14.76 16.39 -4.74
C THR A 321 -15.90 16.98 -5.57
N GLY A 322 -16.22 16.34 -6.71
CA GLY A 322 -17.26 16.82 -7.61
C GLY A 322 -16.82 17.93 -8.56
N GLU A 323 -15.56 18.35 -8.48
CA GLU A 323 -15.00 19.38 -9.34
C GLU A 323 -14.29 18.78 -10.56
N ARG A 324 -13.97 19.66 -11.51
CA ARG A 324 -13.20 19.39 -12.72
C ARG A 324 -11.70 19.54 -12.46
N VAL A 325 -10.86 19.22 -13.45
CA VAL A 325 -9.42 19.50 -13.38
C VAL A 325 -9.19 20.98 -13.64
N TYR A 326 -8.37 21.61 -12.80
CA TYR A 326 -7.91 23.00 -12.89
C TYR A 326 -6.42 23.05 -13.18
N ARG A 327 -5.96 24.18 -13.71
CA ARG A 327 -4.54 24.54 -13.83
C ARG A 327 -4.22 25.78 -13.03
N VAL A 328 -3.00 25.83 -12.50
CA VAL A 328 -2.40 27.00 -11.89
C VAL A 328 -0.91 27.04 -12.23
N ALA A 329 -0.31 28.23 -12.30
CA ALA A 329 1.13 28.36 -12.43
C ALA A 329 1.84 27.91 -11.14
N ASP A 330 3.03 27.39 -11.24
CA ASP A 330 3.84 26.99 -10.06
C ASP A 330 4.31 28.18 -9.23
N SER A 331 4.26 29.39 -9.77
CA SER A 331 4.42 30.65 -9.04
C SER A 331 3.19 31.01 -8.18
N GLY A 332 2.07 30.33 -8.37
CA GLY A 332 0.78 30.64 -7.79
C GLY A 332 -0.07 31.56 -8.66
N GLY A 333 -1.29 31.86 -8.20
CA GLY A 333 -2.21 32.76 -8.88
C GLY A 333 -3.63 32.21 -9.00
N THR A 334 -4.42 32.75 -9.94
CA THR A 334 -5.80 32.34 -10.16
C THR A 334 -5.86 30.98 -10.89
N ALA A 335 -6.48 30.00 -10.27
CA ALA A 335 -6.71 28.71 -10.89
C ALA A 335 -7.82 28.82 -11.96
N SER A 336 -7.65 28.11 -13.08
CA SER A 336 -8.63 28.06 -14.16
C SER A 336 -8.95 26.61 -14.57
N PRO A 337 -10.23 26.28 -14.90
CA PRO A 337 -10.61 24.93 -15.28
C PRO A 337 -10.06 24.57 -16.66
N VAL A 338 -9.64 23.29 -16.83
CA VAL A 338 -9.14 22.74 -18.10
C VAL A 338 -9.98 21.58 -18.62
N THR A 339 -10.91 21.04 -17.82
CA THR A 339 -11.84 20.01 -18.27
C THR A 339 -13.28 20.47 -18.04
N ARG A 340 -14.25 19.76 -18.64
CA ARG A 340 -15.69 19.98 -18.46
C ARG A 340 -16.34 18.70 -17.99
N ILE A 341 -17.23 18.79 -17.02
CA ILE A 341 -18.07 17.67 -16.55
C ILE A 341 -19.23 17.51 -17.53
N ASP A 342 -19.46 16.30 -18.00
CA ASP A 342 -20.61 15.94 -18.82
C ASP A 342 -21.76 15.46 -17.92
N GLU A 343 -22.53 16.41 -17.42
CA GLU A 343 -23.69 16.12 -16.58
C GLU A 343 -24.75 15.28 -17.32
N SER A 344 -24.85 15.45 -18.66
CA SER A 344 -25.80 14.71 -19.48
C SER A 344 -25.41 13.22 -19.59
N GLY A 345 -24.12 12.91 -19.62
CA GLY A 345 -23.53 11.57 -19.52
C GLY A 345 -23.51 11.01 -18.11
N GLY A 346 -23.97 11.79 -17.10
CA GLY A 346 -24.01 11.36 -15.71
C GLY A 346 -22.69 11.48 -14.96
N GLU A 347 -21.73 12.23 -15.48
CA GLU A 347 -20.49 12.52 -14.75
C GLU A 347 -20.75 13.40 -13.53
N VAL A 348 -20.03 13.13 -12.44
CA VAL A 348 -20.14 13.87 -11.18
C VAL A 348 -18.86 14.56 -10.74
N GLY A 349 -17.75 14.31 -11.41
CA GLY A 349 -16.48 14.94 -11.10
C GLY A 349 -15.28 14.24 -11.71
N HIS A 350 -14.14 14.94 -11.66
CA HIS A 350 -12.85 14.44 -12.12
C HIS A 350 -11.86 14.35 -10.96
N THR A 351 -10.80 13.53 -11.14
CA THR A 351 -9.75 13.36 -10.13
C THR A 351 -8.49 12.80 -10.76
N TRP A 352 -7.39 12.80 -9.99
CA TRP A 352 -6.11 12.17 -10.32
C TRP A 352 -5.56 12.59 -11.70
N PRO A 353 -5.40 13.89 -11.97
CA PRO A 353 -4.72 14.32 -13.19
C PRO A 353 -3.27 13.84 -13.20
N PHE A 354 -2.77 13.42 -14.36
CA PHE A 354 -1.41 12.96 -14.56
C PHE A 354 -0.88 13.39 -15.93
N PHE A 355 0.15 14.25 -15.96
CA PHE A 355 0.78 14.65 -17.20
C PHE A 355 1.49 13.51 -17.91
N LEU A 356 1.34 13.47 -19.23
CA LEU A 356 2.20 12.66 -20.09
C LEU A 356 3.55 13.39 -20.32
N PRO A 357 4.60 12.67 -20.79
CA PRO A 357 5.95 13.23 -20.91
C PRO A 357 6.09 14.47 -21.79
N ASP A 358 5.14 14.71 -22.70
CA ASP A 358 5.11 15.90 -23.56
C ASP A 358 4.70 17.19 -22.82
N GLY A 359 4.23 17.06 -21.58
CA GLY A 359 3.80 18.17 -20.73
C GLY A 359 2.53 18.91 -21.21
N ARG A 360 1.88 18.44 -22.28
CA ARG A 360 0.69 19.03 -22.90
C ARG A 360 -0.54 18.16 -22.75
N HIS A 361 -0.37 16.84 -22.97
CA HIS A 361 -1.42 15.85 -22.76
C HIS A 361 -1.40 15.35 -21.31
N PHE A 362 -2.58 15.03 -20.81
CA PHE A 362 -2.74 14.50 -19.46
C PHE A 362 -3.86 13.47 -19.39
N LEU A 363 -3.73 12.56 -18.44
CA LEU A 363 -4.74 11.61 -18.06
C LEU A 363 -5.54 12.18 -16.88
N PHE A 364 -6.79 11.81 -16.76
CA PHE A 364 -7.60 12.04 -15.56
C PHE A 364 -8.67 10.95 -15.43
N VAL A 365 -9.18 10.77 -14.23
CA VAL A 365 -10.26 9.83 -13.95
C VAL A 365 -11.55 10.62 -13.80
N SER A 366 -12.58 10.23 -14.55
CA SER A 366 -13.93 10.75 -14.44
C SER A 366 -14.80 9.74 -13.69
N TYR A 367 -15.63 10.23 -12.80
CA TYR A 367 -16.63 9.42 -12.09
C TYR A 367 -18.01 9.68 -12.66
N ALA A 368 -18.72 8.60 -12.96
CA ALA A 368 -20.11 8.62 -13.42
C ALA A 368 -21.05 8.06 -12.35
N ALA A 369 -22.09 8.81 -12.03
CA ALA A 369 -23.09 8.39 -11.06
C ALA A 369 -24.06 7.33 -11.59
N ARG A 370 -24.16 7.17 -12.89
CA ARG A 370 -25.16 6.30 -13.57
C ARG A 370 -24.51 5.24 -14.46
N ALA A 371 -23.41 4.66 -14.03
CA ALA A 371 -22.79 3.58 -14.79
C ALA A 371 -23.67 2.32 -14.74
N PRO A 372 -23.85 1.61 -15.88
CA PRO A 372 -24.61 0.35 -15.91
C PRO A 372 -23.99 -0.74 -15.03
N ARG A 373 -22.68 -0.70 -14.86
CA ARG A 373 -21.90 -1.59 -13.99
C ARG A 373 -20.98 -0.76 -13.10
N LEU A 374 -20.68 -1.26 -11.92
CA LEU A 374 -19.79 -0.59 -10.98
C LEU A 374 -18.38 -0.39 -11.54
N GLU A 375 -17.92 -1.32 -12.37
CA GLU A 375 -16.62 -1.25 -13.07
C GLU A 375 -16.58 -0.10 -14.09
N ASP A 376 -17.73 0.28 -14.66
CA ASP A 376 -17.85 1.39 -15.61
C ASP A 376 -18.03 2.77 -14.92
N ALA A 377 -18.21 2.78 -13.59
CA ALA A 377 -18.46 3.99 -12.81
C ALA A 377 -17.26 4.97 -12.81
N SER A 378 -16.08 4.50 -13.22
CA SER A 378 -14.89 5.34 -13.32
C SER A 378 -14.18 5.08 -14.65
N SER A 379 -13.81 6.14 -15.33
CA SER A 379 -13.26 6.12 -16.68
C SER A 379 -11.98 6.94 -16.76
N VAL A 380 -10.96 6.40 -17.39
CA VAL A 380 -9.70 7.09 -17.65
C VAL A 380 -9.80 7.79 -19.00
N PHE A 381 -9.69 9.11 -18.97
CA PHE A 381 -9.68 9.97 -20.15
C PHE A 381 -8.29 10.52 -20.44
N LEU A 382 -8.01 10.70 -21.70
CA LEU A 382 -6.91 11.50 -22.23
C LEU A 382 -7.45 12.86 -22.66
N ALA A 383 -6.78 13.93 -22.25
CA ALA A 383 -7.09 15.31 -22.65
C ALA A 383 -5.81 16.09 -22.96
N SER A 384 -5.96 17.33 -23.46
CA SER A 384 -4.87 18.23 -23.76
C SER A 384 -5.11 19.61 -23.16
N LEU A 385 -4.03 20.33 -22.83
CA LEU A 385 -4.10 21.75 -22.43
C LEU A 385 -4.54 22.67 -23.57
N ASP A 386 -4.38 22.23 -24.82
CA ASP A 386 -4.60 23.04 -26.03
C ASP A 386 -5.99 22.88 -26.64
N SER A 387 -6.77 21.88 -26.18
CA SER A 387 -8.11 21.63 -26.69
C SER A 387 -9.06 21.21 -25.57
N ASN A 388 -10.36 21.40 -25.82
CA ASN A 388 -11.41 20.91 -24.93
C ASN A 388 -11.80 19.44 -25.23
N GLU A 389 -11.15 18.81 -26.18
CA GLU A 389 -11.44 17.41 -26.56
C GLU A 389 -10.87 16.45 -25.52
N ARG A 390 -11.63 15.40 -25.25
CA ARG A 390 -11.21 14.31 -24.38
C ARG A 390 -11.55 12.99 -25.06
N ARG A 391 -10.74 11.98 -24.80
CA ARG A 391 -10.91 10.65 -25.34
C ARG A 391 -10.87 9.61 -24.23
N LEU A 392 -11.91 8.77 -24.16
CA LEU A 392 -11.94 7.61 -23.30
C LEU A 392 -10.84 6.62 -23.72
N LEU A 393 -10.04 6.19 -22.76
CA LEU A 393 -9.02 5.15 -22.98
C LEU A 393 -9.50 3.79 -22.48
N PHE A 394 -9.96 3.70 -21.25
CA PHE A 394 -10.46 2.48 -20.61
C PHE A 394 -11.16 2.80 -19.27
N HIS A 395 -11.76 1.79 -18.67
CA HIS A 395 -12.38 1.92 -17.35
C HIS A 395 -11.41 1.45 -16.26
N ALA A 396 -11.25 2.22 -15.20
CA ALA A 396 -10.47 1.87 -14.02
C ALA A 396 -10.97 2.65 -12.80
N ARG A 397 -10.99 1.99 -11.64
CA ARG A 397 -11.52 2.56 -10.38
C ARG A 397 -10.48 3.36 -9.59
N SER A 398 -9.24 3.47 -10.05
CA SER A 398 -8.13 4.07 -9.30
C SER A 398 -7.46 5.21 -10.07
N ASN A 399 -6.58 5.94 -9.36
CA ASN A 399 -5.56 6.76 -9.96
C ASN A 399 -4.77 6.00 -11.03
N VAL A 400 -4.28 6.72 -12.04
CA VAL A 400 -3.48 6.18 -13.14
C VAL A 400 -2.17 6.95 -13.22
N ALA A 401 -1.07 6.23 -13.46
CA ALA A 401 0.24 6.82 -13.69
C ALA A 401 0.85 6.26 -14.98
N TYR A 402 1.51 7.10 -15.76
CA TYR A 402 2.31 6.67 -16.90
C TYR A 402 3.76 6.46 -16.46
N VAL A 403 4.34 5.34 -16.87
CA VAL A 403 5.75 5.02 -16.63
C VAL A 403 6.41 4.68 -17.97
N PRO A 404 7.45 5.41 -18.40
CA PRO A 404 8.18 5.09 -19.62
C PRO A 404 9.02 3.83 -19.43
N MET A 405 9.27 3.07 -20.49
CA MET A 405 10.18 1.91 -20.45
C MET A 405 11.65 2.31 -20.22
N SER A 406 12.01 3.52 -20.58
CA SER A 406 13.26 4.21 -20.26
C SER A 406 13.01 5.71 -20.39
N PRO A 407 13.85 6.58 -19.79
CA PRO A 407 13.63 8.03 -19.78
C PRO A 407 13.50 8.69 -21.17
N ALA A 408 14.05 8.07 -22.21
CA ALA A 408 13.96 8.54 -23.61
C ALA A 408 12.90 7.79 -24.46
N ALA A 409 12.21 6.79 -23.89
CA ALA A 409 11.27 5.98 -24.67
C ALA A 409 9.92 6.66 -24.82
N SER A 410 9.36 6.61 -26.04
CA SER A 410 7.97 7.02 -26.30
C SER A 410 6.95 5.93 -25.91
N HIS A 411 7.42 4.71 -25.64
CA HIS A 411 6.61 3.59 -25.20
C HIS A 411 6.76 3.41 -23.69
N GLY A 412 5.66 3.09 -23.04
CA GLY A 412 5.61 2.87 -21.60
C GLY A 412 4.36 2.10 -21.20
N HIS A 413 3.99 2.22 -19.94
CA HIS A 413 2.84 1.55 -19.37
C HIS A 413 1.97 2.52 -18.59
N LEU A 414 0.67 2.32 -18.65
CA LEU A 414 -0.28 2.92 -17.72
C LEU A 414 -0.47 1.95 -16.55
N LEU A 415 -0.12 2.40 -15.36
CA LEU A 415 -0.34 1.66 -14.12
C LEU A 415 -1.69 2.05 -13.51
N PHE A 416 -2.50 1.07 -13.12
CA PHE A 416 -3.78 1.27 -12.45
C PHE A 416 -4.15 0.03 -11.64
N TRP A 417 -5.04 0.20 -10.68
CA TRP A 417 -5.50 -0.88 -9.82
C TRP A 417 -6.81 -1.50 -10.35
N GLN A 418 -6.87 -2.82 -10.31
CA GLN A 418 -8.09 -3.57 -10.59
C GLN A 418 -8.09 -4.89 -9.81
N SER A 419 -9.19 -5.19 -9.15
CA SER A 419 -9.43 -6.48 -8.45
C SER A 419 -8.28 -6.92 -7.52
N GLY A 420 -7.77 -5.99 -6.69
CA GLY A 420 -6.71 -6.28 -5.71
C GLY A 420 -5.28 -6.20 -6.27
N ALA A 421 -5.09 -6.09 -7.57
CA ALA A 421 -3.79 -6.04 -8.22
C ALA A 421 -3.51 -4.68 -8.87
N LEU A 422 -2.24 -4.30 -8.90
CA LEU A 422 -1.74 -3.23 -9.76
C LEU A 422 -1.44 -3.82 -11.14
N LEU A 423 -2.08 -3.29 -12.15
CA LEU A 423 -1.92 -3.71 -13.54
C LEU A 423 -1.07 -2.69 -14.30
N ALA A 424 -0.34 -3.17 -15.30
CA ALA A 424 0.34 -2.37 -16.29
C ALA A 424 -0.27 -2.62 -17.67
N ARG A 425 -0.62 -1.55 -18.38
CA ARG A 425 -1.15 -1.63 -19.75
C ARG A 425 -0.24 -0.89 -20.72
N PRO A 426 0.27 -1.53 -21.79
CA PRO A 426 1.17 -0.90 -22.73
C PRO A 426 0.55 0.32 -23.41
N PHE A 427 1.30 1.44 -23.46
CA PHE A 427 0.85 2.70 -24.00
C PHE A 427 1.95 3.40 -24.80
N ASP A 428 1.61 3.88 -25.99
CA ASP A 428 2.47 4.72 -26.84
C ASP A 428 2.14 6.19 -26.56
N ALA A 429 2.99 6.86 -25.79
CA ALA A 429 2.80 8.26 -25.41
C ALA A 429 2.95 9.24 -26.58
N LYS A 430 3.67 8.87 -27.64
CA LYS A 430 3.80 9.70 -28.86
C LYS A 430 2.56 9.61 -29.75
N ARG A 431 1.97 8.39 -29.89
CA ARG A 431 0.75 8.17 -30.66
C ARG A 431 -0.51 8.28 -29.81
N LEU A 432 -0.34 8.46 -28.49
CA LEU A 432 -1.40 8.62 -27.51
C LEU A 432 -2.41 7.46 -27.49
N ARG A 433 -1.98 6.22 -27.66
CA ARG A 433 -2.86 5.05 -27.77
C ARG A 433 -2.35 3.85 -26.95
N LEU A 434 -3.28 3.02 -26.52
CA LEU A 434 -3.00 1.70 -25.96
C LEU A 434 -2.44 0.79 -27.05
N THR A 435 -1.47 -0.05 -26.70
CA THR A 435 -0.76 -0.94 -27.65
C THR A 435 -0.80 -2.41 -27.24
N GLY A 436 -1.47 -2.74 -26.15
CA GLY A 436 -1.61 -4.11 -25.66
C GLY A 436 -2.65 -4.25 -24.55
N GLU A 437 -2.80 -5.47 -24.07
CA GLU A 437 -3.66 -5.80 -22.93
C GLU A 437 -2.95 -5.51 -21.62
N ALA A 438 -3.76 -5.38 -20.55
CA ALA A 438 -3.25 -5.18 -19.21
C ALA A 438 -2.77 -6.51 -18.59
N PHE A 439 -1.70 -6.45 -17.79
CA PHE A 439 -1.15 -7.58 -17.05
C PHE A 439 -0.75 -7.16 -15.64
N PRO A 440 -0.76 -8.07 -14.65
CA PRO A 440 -0.43 -7.76 -13.26
C PRO A 440 1.07 -7.51 -13.06
N VAL A 441 1.41 -6.51 -12.22
CA VAL A 441 2.79 -6.19 -11.82
C VAL A 441 3.00 -6.25 -10.31
N ALA A 442 1.94 -6.09 -9.52
CA ALA A 442 1.95 -6.30 -8.08
C ALA A 442 0.58 -6.77 -7.61
N GLU A 443 0.58 -7.74 -6.72
CA GLU A 443 -0.64 -8.26 -6.11
C GLU A 443 -0.90 -7.61 -4.75
N GLN A 444 -2.16 -7.68 -4.30
CA GLN A 444 -2.59 -7.22 -2.98
C GLN A 444 -2.25 -5.75 -2.70
N VAL A 445 -2.25 -4.91 -3.75
CA VAL A 445 -2.00 -3.48 -3.61
C VAL A 445 -3.20 -2.82 -2.95
N ARG A 446 -2.95 -2.07 -1.89
CA ARG A 446 -3.97 -1.38 -1.12
C ARG A 446 -4.76 -0.40 -1.97
N PHE A 447 -6.07 -0.48 -1.86
CA PHE A 447 -7.01 0.44 -2.49
C PHE A 447 -7.94 1.07 -1.45
N VAL A 448 -8.05 2.38 -1.47
CA VAL A 448 -8.94 3.15 -0.60
C VAL A 448 -10.19 3.51 -1.38
N GLY A 449 -11.26 2.74 -1.20
CA GLY A 449 -12.49 2.87 -1.96
C GLY A 449 -13.18 4.23 -1.85
N ALA A 450 -13.16 4.84 -0.66
CA ALA A 450 -13.74 6.16 -0.41
C ALA A 450 -13.12 7.30 -1.24
N SER A 451 -11.84 7.19 -1.58
CA SER A 451 -11.13 8.18 -2.39
C SER A 451 -10.84 7.74 -3.82
N GLY A 452 -11.13 6.47 -4.15
CA GLY A 452 -10.76 5.88 -5.45
C GLY A 452 -9.23 5.87 -5.66
N THR A 453 -8.46 5.61 -4.59
CA THR A 453 -7.00 5.71 -4.61
C THR A 453 -6.36 4.35 -4.39
N ALA A 454 -5.58 3.88 -5.33
CA ALA A 454 -4.61 2.82 -5.09
C ALA A 454 -3.31 3.42 -4.56
N ILE A 455 -2.75 2.79 -3.54
CA ILE A 455 -1.56 3.31 -2.85
C ILE A 455 -0.32 2.80 -3.57
N PHE A 456 0.02 3.47 -4.65
CA PHE A 456 1.24 3.26 -5.42
C PHE A 456 1.78 4.58 -6.01
N SER A 457 3.04 4.58 -6.35
CA SER A 457 3.71 5.63 -7.11
C SER A 457 4.86 5.04 -7.90
N ALA A 458 5.19 5.62 -9.05
CA ALA A 458 6.30 5.15 -9.87
C ALA A 458 7.10 6.34 -10.43
N SER A 459 8.42 6.14 -10.61
CA SER A 459 9.33 7.11 -11.22
C SER A 459 9.45 6.92 -12.72
N GLU A 460 10.02 7.92 -13.39
CA GLU A 460 10.40 7.82 -14.81
C GLU A 460 11.61 6.88 -15.03
N THR A 461 12.34 6.54 -13.97
CA THR A 461 13.56 5.71 -13.99
C THR A 461 13.34 4.24 -13.63
N GLY A 462 12.07 3.82 -13.43
CA GLY A 462 11.73 2.41 -13.18
C GLY A 462 11.72 2.01 -11.70
N VAL A 463 11.51 2.95 -10.80
CA VAL A 463 11.21 2.65 -9.39
C VAL A 463 9.69 2.62 -9.21
N LEU A 464 9.17 1.54 -8.64
CA LEU A 464 7.77 1.38 -8.25
C LEU A 464 7.70 1.25 -6.73
N ALA A 465 6.88 2.08 -6.09
CA ALA A 465 6.57 1.96 -4.67
C ALA A 465 5.07 1.69 -4.49
N TYR A 466 4.72 0.76 -3.62
CA TYR A 466 3.32 0.47 -3.30
C TYR A 466 3.16 -0.02 -1.87
N GLN A 467 1.96 0.07 -1.35
CA GLN A 467 1.61 -0.55 -0.09
C GLN A 467 0.85 -1.85 -0.35
N SER A 468 1.36 -2.95 0.20
CA SER A 468 0.64 -4.22 0.22
C SER A 468 -0.36 -4.24 1.38
N SER A 469 -1.56 -4.71 1.12
CA SER A 469 -2.57 -4.95 2.15
C SER A 469 -3.35 -6.22 1.82
N PRO A 470 -2.79 -7.40 2.12
CA PRO A 470 -3.40 -8.67 1.78
C PRO A 470 -4.76 -8.89 2.45
N HIS A 471 -5.02 -8.21 3.55
CA HIS A 471 -6.23 -8.35 4.36
C HIS A 471 -7.05 -7.05 4.47
N GLY A 472 -6.76 -6.02 3.65
CA GLY A 472 -7.38 -4.70 3.81
C GLY A 472 -6.82 -3.93 5.02
N GLU A 473 -7.56 -2.93 5.50
CA GLU A 473 -7.27 -2.28 6.78
C GLU A 473 -7.88 -3.07 7.92
N LEU A 474 -7.17 -4.09 8.41
CA LEU A 474 -7.65 -4.82 9.56
C LEU A 474 -7.87 -3.88 10.73
N SER A 475 -9.04 -3.92 11.23
CA SER A 475 -9.48 -3.26 12.46
C SER A 475 -10.17 -4.29 13.34
N GLN A 476 -10.33 -3.98 14.60
CA GLN A 476 -10.98 -4.82 15.58
C GLN A 476 -12.12 -4.06 16.23
N LEU A 477 -13.27 -4.69 16.37
CA LEU A 477 -14.33 -4.16 17.20
C LEU A 477 -14.03 -4.53 18.65
N LEU A 478 -13.74 -3.51 19.46
CA LEU A 478 -13.39 -3.67 20.86
C LEU A 478 -14.37 -2.91 21.75
N TRP A 479 -14.71 -3.53 22.89
CA TRP A 479 -15.43 -2.87 23.95
C TRP A 479 -14.47 -2.18 24.91
N PHE A 480 -14.78 -0.95 25.29
CA PHE A 480 -14.06 -0.16 26.28
C PHE A 480 -15.04 0.29 27.38
N ASP A 481 -14.55 0.37 28.60
CA ASP A 481 -15.27 1.05 29.67
C ASP A 481 -15.06 2.58 29.60
N ARG A 482 -15.71 3.31 30.52
CA ARG A 482 -15.60 4.79 30.59
C ARG A 482 -14.19 5.30 30.91
N SER A 483 -13.32 4.48 31.46
CA SER A 483 -11.93 4.83 31.74
C SER A 483 -10.97 4.57 30.58
N GLY A 484 -11.48 3.99 29.50
CA GLY A 484 -10.67 3.58 28.34
C GLY A 484 -10.00 2.22 28.52
N LYS A 485 -10.40 1.45 29.53
CA LYS A 485 -9.92 0.07 29.69
C LYS A 485 -10.60 -0.83 28.66
N GLU A 486 -9.79 -1.55 27.91
CA GLU A 486 -10.25 -2.58 26.98
C GLU A 486 -10.88 -3.75 27.74
N LEU A 487 -12.04 -4.21 27.28
CA LEU A 487 -12.83 -5.26 27.92
C LEU A 487 -12.77 -6.56 27.09
N GLU A 488 -13.43 -6.57 25.94
CA GLU A 488 -13.53 -7.75 25.07
C GLU A 488 -13.60 -7.35 23.61
N SER A 489 -13.19 -8.27 22.73
CA SER A 489 -13.29 -8.13 21.28
C SER A 489 -14.57 -8.75 20.74
N VAL A 490 -15.08 -8.21 19.62
CA VAL A 490 -16.21 -8.74 18.88
C VAL A 490 -15.77 -9.20 17.51
N GLY A 491 -15.86 -10.50 17.28
CA GLY A 491 -15.48 -11.11 15.99
C GLY A 491 -13.96 -11.11 15.71
N PRO A 492 -13.55 -11.64 14.56
CA PRO A 492 -12.16 -11.60 14.10
C PRO A 492 -11.77 -10.20 13.62
N ALA A 493 -10.48 -9.95 13.45
CA ALA A 493 -10.03 -8.74 12.76
C ALA A 493 -10.51 -8.73 11.30
N ALA A 494 -11.07 -7.61 10.85
CA ALA A 494 -11.58 -7.40 9.50
C ALA A 494 -11.57 -5.92 9.14
N ASP A 495 -11.83 -5.56 7.89
CA ASP A 495 -11.98 -4.15 7.50
C ASP A 495 -13.41 -3.67 7.83
N TYR A 496 -13.62 -3.33 9.09
CA TYR A 496 -14.91 -2.92 9.64
C TYR A 496 -15.22 -1.45 9.37
N PHE A 497 -16.52 -1.16 9.13
CA PHE A 497 -17.05 0.18 8.93
C PHE A 497 -18.41 0.35 9.61
N HIS A 498 -18.63 1.49 10.25
CA HIS A 498 -19.92 1.94 10.81
C HIS A 498 -20.59 0.91 11.71
N PRO A 499 -19.96 0.49 12.81
CA PRO A 499 -20.61 -0.39 13.77
C PRO A 499 -21.80 0.34 14.44
N ARG A 500 -22.92 -0.38 14.54
CA ARG A 500 -24.17 0.11 15.15
C ARG A 500 -24.76 -0.95 16.06
N LEU A 501 -24.95 -0.61 17.32
CA LEU A 501 -25.66 -1.44 18.27
C LEU A 501 -27.16 -1.43 18.01
N SER A 502 -27.80 -2.58 18.15
CA SER A 502 -29.27 -2.66 18.22
C SER A 502 -29.79 -1.93 19.45
N HIS A 503 -31.04 -1.48 19.43
CA HIS A 503 -31.62 -0.76 20.57
C HIS A 503 -31.66 -1.62 21.84
N ASP A 504 -31.80 -2.95 21.71
CA ASP A 504 -31.71 -3.88 22.85
C ASP A 504 -30.28 -4.16 23.32
N GLY A 505 -29.25 -3.68 22.59
CA GLY A 505 -27.84 -3.84 22.90
C GLY A 505 -27.30 -5.27 22.71
N ARG A 506 -28.04 -6.16 22.03
CA ARG A 506 -27.69 -7.58 21.90
C ARG A 506 -27.04 -7.91 20.56
N ARG A 507 -27.16 -7.03 19.56
CA ARG A 507 -26.63 -7.25 18.21
C ARG A 507 -25.86 -6.04 17.73
N ILE A 508 -24.92 -6.28 16.82
CA ILE A 508 -24.17 -5.22 16.13
C ILE A 508 -24.41 -5.40 14.62
N ALA A 509 -24.83 -4.34 13.95
CA ALA A 509 -24.77 -4.24 12.50
C ALA A 509 -23.48 -3.51 12.11
N VAL A 510 -22.73 -4.04 11.15
CA VAL A 510 -21.47 -3.45 10.71
C VAL A 510 -21.22 -3.76 9.24
N ALA A 511 -20.64 -2.84 8.50
CA ALA A 511 -20.15 -3.12 7.15
C ALA A 511 -18.76 -3.73 7.21
N ILE A 512 -18.52 -4.76 6.37
CA ILE A 512 -17.18 -5.37 6.19
C ILE A 512 -16.80 -5.18 4.74
N ILE A 513 -15.61 -4.61 4.51
CA ILE A 513 -15.06 -4.40 3.17
C ILE A 513 -14.26 -5.63 2.75
N ASP A 514 -14.54 -6.13 1.56
CA ASP A 514 -13.74 -7.16 0.90
C ASP A 514 -12.49 -6.51 0.27
N PRO A 515 -11.28 -6.85 0.72
CA PRO A 515 -10.05 -6.20 0.25
C PRO A 515 -9.72 -6.49 -1.22
N GLN A 516 -10.27 -7.56 -1.80
CA GLN A 516 -10.03 -7.92 -3.20
C GLN A 516 -10.91 -7.15 -4.15
N THR A 517 -12.18 -6.98 -3.81
CA THR A 517 -13.17 -6.33 -4.68
C THR A 517 -13.43 -4.88 -4.29
N ALA A 518 -13.03 -4.45 -3.09
CA ALA A 518 -13.41 -3.19 -2.44
C ALA A 518 -14.95 -2.98 -2.36
N ASN A 519 -15.71 -4.05 -2.47
CA ASN A 519 -17.13 -4.07 -2.15
C ASN A 519 -17.31 -4.26 -0.64
N SER A 520 -18.47 -3.89 -0.14
CA SER A 520 -18.78 -4.12 1.27
C SER A 520 -20.19 -4.65 1.44
N ASP A 521 -20.37 -5.42 2.49
CA ASP A 521 -21.66 -5.95 2.89
C ASP A 521 -21.92 -5.72 4.37
N ILE A 522 -23.20 -5.62 4.70
CA ILE A 522 -23.66 -5.50 6.08
C ILE A 522 -23.68 -6.89 6.71
N TRP A 523 -23.08 -6.99 7.89
CA TRP A 523 -23.07 -8.18 8.73
C TRP A 523 -23.73 -7.87 10.07
N ILE A 524 -24.41 -8.87 10.63
CA ILE A 524 -25.04 -8.82 11.95
C ILE A 524 -24.26 -9.76 12.88
N TYR A 525 -23.72 -9.22 13.96
CA TYR A 525 -23.14 -9.98 15.06
C TYR A 525 -24.15 -10.14 16.17
N ASP A 526 -24.46 -11.36 16.58
CA ASP A 526 -25.23 -11.69 17.79
C ASP A 526 -24.25 -11.85 18.96
N LEU A 527 -24.29 -10.92 19.90
CA LEU A 527 -23.36 -10.87 21.03
C LEU A 527 -23.59 -12.03 22.03
N GLY A 528 -24.83 -12.48 22.18
CA GLY A 528 -25.15 -13.58 23.07
C GLY A 528 -24.72 -14.94 22.54
N ARG A 529 -24.89 -15.15 21.23
CA ARG A 529 -24.54 -16.41 20.55
C ARG A 529 -23.11 -16.41 20.01
N ARG A 530 -22.46 -15.26 19.93
CA ARG A 530 -21.10 -15.06 19.34
C ARG A 530 -21.00 -15.55 17.89
N VAL A 531 -22.03 -15.31 17.09
CA VAL A 531 -22.09 -15.65 15.68
C VAL A 531 -22.31 -14.41 14.85
N SER A 532 -21.79 -14.43 13.61
CA SER A 532 -22.06 -13.38 12.63
C SER A 532 -22.80 -13.94 11.43
N THR A 533 -23.68 -13.15 10.85
CA THR A 533 -24.46 -13.49 9.67
C THR A 533 -24.37 -12.35 8.66
N ARG A 534 -24.02 -12.66 7.41
CA ARG A 534 -24.04 -11.71 6.32
C ARG A 534 -25.47 -11.39 5.95
N LEU A 535 -25.83 -10.10 5.99
CA LEU A 535 -27.20 -9.63 5.73
C LEU A 535 -27.37 -9.23 4.27
N THR A 536 -26.43 -8.52 3.66
CA THR A 536 -26.53 -8.07 2.26
C THR A 536 -25.63 -8.88 1.35
N PHE A 537 -25.98 -8.94 0.06
CA PHE A 537 -25.29 -9.72 -0.95
C PHE A 537 -25.33 -8.97 -2.30
N GLY A 538 -24.39 -9.27 -3.17
CA GLY A 538 -24.38 -8.77 -4.54
C GLY A 538 -23.32 -7.70 -4.79
N PRO A 539 -23.27 -7.15 -6.00
CA PRO A 539 -22.28 -6.16 -6.39
C PRO A 539 -22.57 -4.82 -5.73
N GLY A 540 -21.51 -4.11 -5.34
CA GLY A 540 -21.60 -2.75 -4.83
C GLY A 540 -21.11 -2.61 -3.40
N VAL A 541 -21.14 -1.38 -2.95
CA VAL A 541 -20.77 -0.96 -1.60
C VAL A 541 -22.04 -0.79 -0.81
N ASN A 542 -22.24 -1.58 0.26
CA ASN A 542 -23.35 -1.50 1.20
C ASN A 542 -22.76 -1.08 2.56
N ILE A 543 -23.04 0.14 3.02
CA ILE A 543 -22.47 0.72 4.23
C ILE A 543 -23.52 1.49 5.04
N PHE A 544 -23.16 2.11 6.15
CA PHE A 544 -24.02 2.88 7.06
C PHE A 544 -25.26 2.13 7.52
N PRO A 545 -25.13 0.97 8.17
CA PRO A 545 -26.28 0.28 8.72
C PRO A 545 -26.93 1.08 9.86
N VAL A 546 -28.25 1.20 9.84
CA VAL A 546 -29.05 1.85 10.87
C VAL A 546 -30.22 0.91 11.23
N TRP A 547 -30.34 0.61 12.52
CA TRP A 547 -31.43 -0.23 13.02
C TRP A 547 -32.77 0.50 12.98
N SER A 548 -33.81 -0.22 12.59
CA SER A 548 -35.19 0.25 12.84
C SER A 548 -35.48 0.27 14.35
N PRO A 549 -36.40 1.10 14.81
CA PRO A 549 -36.74 1.21 16.24
C PRO A 549 -37.16 -0.10 16.94
N ASP A 550 -37.70 -1.06 16.18
CA ASP A 550 -38.08 -2.40 16.64
C ASP A 550 -36.97 -3.44 16.52
N ASP A 551 -35.80 -3.05 16.04
CA ASP A 551 -34.64 -3.92 15.77
C ASP A 551 -34.93 -5.08 14.77
N GLU A 552 -35.97 -4.97 13.95
CA GLU A 552 -36.32 -6.00 12.97
C GLU A 552 -35.79 -5.73 11.57
N ARG A 553 -35.36 -4.49 11.28
CA ARG A 553 -34.86 -4.08 9.96
C ARG A 553 -33.58 -3.29 10.10
N ILE A 554 -32.79 -3.32 9.01
CA ILE A 554 -31.62 -2.45 8.79
C ILE A 554 -31.92 -1.57 7.58
N VAL A 555 -31.79 -0.26 7.76
CA VAL A 555 -31.61 0.69 6.66
C VAL A 555 -30.12 0.84 6.40
N PHE A 556 -29.73 0.90 5.13
CA PHE A 556 -28.35 1.07 4.70
C PHE A 556 -28.33 1.79 3.36
N ASP A 557 -27.19 2.32 2.99
CA ASP A 557 -27.02 2.83 1.65
C ASP A 557 -26.30 1.83 0.75
N SER A 558 -26.59 1.91 -0.53
CA SER A 558 -25.96 1.08 -1.55
C SER A 558 -25.81 1.81 -2.87
N ASN A 559 -24.65 1.65 -3.50
CA ASN A 559 -24.33 2.21 -4.81
C ASN A 559 -24.59 1.24 -5.98
N ARG A 560 -25.29 0.13 -5.75
CA ARG A 560 -25.61 -0.91 -6.76
C ARG A 560 -26.33 -0.39 -8.01
N LYS A 561 -26.92 0.81 -7.95
CA LYS A 561 -27.55 1.52 -9.06
C LYS A 561 -26.90 2.88 -9.33
N GLY A 562 -25.60 3.01 -9.09
CA GLY A 562 -24.81 4.22 -9.31
C GLY A 562 -24.65 5.07 -8.05
N PHE A 563 -25.56 6.03 -7.79
CA PHE A 563 -25.50 6.78 -6.53
C PHE A 563 -25.79 5.90 -5.32
N HIS A 564 -25.20 6.24 -4.16
CA HIS A 564 -25.61 5.67 -2.88
C HIS A 564 -27.05 6.07 -2.59
N ASN A 565 -27.94 5.10 -2.63
CA ASN A 565 -29.35 5.24 -2.37
C ASN A 565 -29.74 4.47 -1.11
N LEU A 566 -30.85 4.86 -0.46
CA LEU A 566 -31.28 4.22 0.76
C LEU A 566 -32.10 2.97 0.48
N TYR A 567 -31.71 1.87 1.10
CA TYR A 567 -32.39 0.58 1.06
C TYR A 567 -32.71 0.11 2.48
N GLN A 568 -33.68 -0.79 2.61
CA GLN A 568 -33.93 -1.52 3.85
C GLN A 568 -34.01 -3.01 3.61
N ARG A 569 -33.71 -3.79 4.67
CA ARG A 569 -33.80 -5.24 4.68
C ARG A 569 -34.20 -5.76 6.06
N ALA A 570 -35.00 -6.85 6.12
CA ALA A 570 -35.32 -7.54 7.35
C ALA A 570 -34.08 -8.26 7.91
N VAL A 571 -33.85 -8.14 9.21
CA VAL A 571 -32.69 -8.76 9.91
C VAL A 571 -32.77 -10.28 9.92
N SER A 572 -33.98 -10.85 9.80
CA SER A 572 -34.21 -12.28 9.61
C SER A 572 -33.53 -12.85 8.34
N GLY A 573 -33.05 -11.99 7.45
CA GLY A 573 -32.46 -12.37 6.16
C GLY A 573 -33.51 -12.75 5.11
N THR A 574 -34.79 -12.76 5.47
CA THR A 574 -35.87 -13.04 4.53
C THR A 574 -36.21 -11.83 3.66
N GLY A 575 -36.65 -12.06 2.43
CA GLY A 575 -37.01 -11.00 1.49
C GLY A 575 -35.83 -10.44 0.71
N GLN A 576 -36.13 -9.47 -0.13
CA GLN A 576 -35.15 -8.72 -0.95
C GLN A 576 -34.92 -7.34 -0.36
N ASP A 577 -33.82 -6.71 -0.79
CA ASP A 577 -33.52 -5.32 -0.44
C ASP A 577 -34.59 -4.40 -1.06
N GLU A 578 -35.25 -3.64 -0.24
CA GLU A 578 -36.30 -2.69 -0.63
C GLU A 578 -35.68 -1.29 -0.78
N LEU A 579 -35.86 -0.67 -1.95
CA LEU A 579 -35.42 0.71 -2.19
C LEU A 579 -36.39 1.68 -1.50
N LEU A 580 -35.83 2.49 -0.56
CA LEU A 580 -36.58 3.53 0.15
C LEU A 580 -36.55 4.88 -0.55
N LEU A 581 -35.33 5.31 -0.95
CA LEU A 581 -35.12 6.62 -1.55
C LEU A 581 -34.04 6.55 -2.63
N SER A 582 -34.32 7.10 -3.81
CA SER A 582 -33.38 7.23 -4.92
C SER A 582 -33.40 8.67 -5.46
N SER A 583 -32.23 9.24 -5.67
CA SER A 583 -32.08 10.52 -6.38
C SER A 583 -30.67 10.62 -6.97
N ALA A 584 -30.38 11.71 -7.66
CA ALA A 584 -29.07 11.99 -8.28
C ALA A 584 -28.01 12.53 -7.29
N THR A 585 -28.10 12.16 -6.00
CA THR A 585 -27.12 12.51 -4.97
C THR A 585 -26.79 11.29 -4.12
N HIS A 586 -25.59 11.24 -3.54
CA HIS A 586 -25.26 10.23 -2.52
C HIS A 586 -25.98 10.51 -1.22
N LYS A 587 -26.52 9.47 -0.58
CA LYS A 587 -27.28 9.55 0.67
C LYS A 587 -26.76 8.52 1.64
N PHE A 588 -26.48 8.97 2.87
CA PHE A 588 -25.90 8.15 3.93
C PHE A 588 -26.77 8.22 5.17
N PRO A 589 -27.51 7.14 5.51
CA PRO A 589 -28.38 7.11 6.67
C PRO A 589 -27.52 7.07 7.94
N THR A 590 -27.96 7.74 9.00
CA THR A 590 -27.18 7.82 10.23
C THR A 590 -27.98 7.50 11.48
N ASP A 591 -29.29 7.70 11.44
CA ASP A 591 -30.16 7.43 12.57
C ASP A 591 -31.60 7.21 12.16
N TRP A 592 -32.39 6.50 13.00
CA TRP A 592 -33.84 6.30 12.84
C TRP A 592 -34.54 6.52 14.17
N SER A 593 -35.22 7.63 14.29
CA SER A 593 -35.93 8.00 15.51
C SER A 593 -37.20 7.18 15.73
N ALA A 594 -37.32 6.54 16.89
CA ALA A 594 -38.53 5.86 17.33
C ALA A 594 -39.68 6.82 17.60
N VAL A 595 -39.40 8.05 18.00
CA VAL A 595 -40.41 9.06 18.38
C VAL A 595 -40.98 9.74 17.15
N THR A 596 -40.13 10.14 16.20
CA THR A 596 -40.56 10.86 15.00
C THR A 596 -40.91 9.95 13.83
N GLY A 597 -40.46 8.69 13.84
CA GLY A 597 -40.58 7.74 12.71
C GLY A 597 -39.71 8.09 11.51
N LEU A 598 -38.83 9.08 11.65
CA LEU A 598 -38.00 9.59 10.57
C LEU A 598 -36.60 8.99 10.58
N ILE A 599 -36.03 8.78 9.39
CA ILE A 599 -34.62 8.46 9.19
C ILE A 599 -33.89 9.77 8.92
N ALA A 600 -32.82 10.05 9.71
CA ALA A 600 -31.88 11.11 9.41
C ALA A 600 -30.82 10.59 8.47
N PHE A 601 -30.49 11.36 7.45
CA PHE A 601 -29.41 11.07 6.51
C PHE A 601 -28.74 12.36 6.06
N PHE A 602 -27.53 12.25 5.51
CA PHE A 602 -26.86 13.38 4.89
C PHE A 602 -26.50 13.06 3.43
N THR A 603 -26.29 14.11 2.65
CA THR A 603 -25.80 14.05 1.27
C THR A 603 -24.37 14.52 1.19
N THR A 604 -23.65 14.25 0.09
CA THR A 604 -22.25 14.69 -0.06
C THR A 604 -21.98 15.46 -1.34
N LEU A 605 -22.88 15.46 -2.30
CA LEU A 605 -22.73 16.17 -3.59
C LEU A 605 -24.09 16.71 -4.03
N PRO A 606 -24.16 17.95 -4.52
CA PRO A 606 -23.09 18.95 -4.65
C PRO A 606 -22.68 19.59 -3.31
N ALA A 607 -23.52 19.49 -2.27
CA ALA A 607 -23.25 19.95 -0.91
C ALA A 607 -23.52 18.81 0.10
N ALA A 608 -22.87 18.90 1.26
CA ALA A 608 -23.11 18.00 2.37
C ALA A 608 -24.23 18.58 3.25
N ASP A 609 -25.48 18.19 2.96
CA ASP A 609 -26.69 18.70 3.63
C ASP A 609 -27.34 17.60 4.46
N ILE A 610 -28.08 18.00 5.50
CA ILE A 610 -28.86 17.09 6.35
C ILE A 610 -30.32 17.05 5.92
N TRP A 611 -30.82 15.83 5.79
CA TRP A 611 -32.17 15.53 5.38
C TRP A 611 -32.85 14.54 6.34
N THR A 612 -34.15 14.51 6.30
CA THR A 612 -34.98 13.49 6.96
C THR A 612 -35.86 12.77 5.95
N LEU A 613 -36.07 11.45 6.14
CA LEU A 613 -36.93 10.61 5.33
C LEU A 613 -38.03 10.01 6.19
N SER A 614 -39.26 10.27 5.82
CA SER A 614 -40.42 9.54 6.34
C SER A 614 -40.52 8.19 5.62
N VAL A 615 -40.50 7.10 6.41
CA VAL A 615 -40.58 5.74 5.84
C VAL A 615 -42.00 5.44 5.38
N ALA A 616 -43.02 6.04 6.01
CA ALA A 616 -44.44 5.78 5.71
C ALA A 616 -44.83 6.27 4.31
N ASP A 617 -44.45 7.47 3.95
CA ASP A 617 -44.80 8.12 2.67
C ASP A 617 -43.62 8.30 1.73
N ARG A 618 -42.44 7.85 2.13
CA ARG A 618 -41.17 7.92 1.37
C ARG A 618 -40.81 9.35 0.95
N LYS A 619 -41.22 10.32 1.75
CA LYS A 619 -40.95 11.73 1.50
C LYS A 619 -39.65 12.16 2.20
N ALA A 620 -38.67 12.65 1.44
CA ALA A 620 -37.48 13.28 1.95
C ALA A 620 -37.71 14.80 2.12
N THR A 621 -37.27 15.36 3.26
CA THR A 621 -37.38 16.77 3.56
C THR A 621 -36.04 17.29 4.03
N PRO A 622 -35.53 18.43 3.52
CA PRO A 622 -34.29 19.03 4.02
C PRO A 622 -34.50 19.53 5.45
N PHE A 623 -33.52 19.26 6.31
CA PHE A 623 -33.48 19.81 7.65
C PHE A 623 -32.50 20.98 7.73
N LEU A 624 -31.31 20.82 7.14
CA LEU A 624 -30.26 21.84 7.10
C LEU A 624 -29.55 21.76 5.76
N ALA A 625 -29.61 22.87 5.02
CA ALA A 625 -28.96 23.04 3.71
C ALA A 625 -28.32 24.43 3.68
N THR A 626 -27.01 24.49 3.92
CA THR A 626 -26.24 25.73 4.02
C THR A 626 -25.01 25.67 3.08
N PRO A 627 -24.24 26.74 2.94
CA PRO A 627 -22.97 26.71 2.18
C PRO A 627 -21.87 25.88 2.86
N PHE A 628 -22.08 25.46 4.09
CA PHE A 628 -21.11 24.68 4.87
C PHE A 628 -21.29 23.18 4.65
N GLN A 629 -20.38 22.37 5.18
CA GLN A 629 -20.50 20.93 5.18
C GLN A 629 -21.16 20.48 6.48
N GLU A 630 -22.35 19.87 6.38
CA GLU A 630 -23.07 19.29 7.48
C GLU A 630 -23.15 17.77 7.32
N GLY A 631 -23.01 17.03 8.43
CA GLY A 631 -23.04 15.58 8.38
C GLY A 631 -23.27 14.91 9.72
N SER A 632 -23.37 13.59 9.66
CA SER A 632 -23.53 12.73 10.84
C SER A 632 -24.68 13.09 11.79
N PRO A 633 -25.90 13.40 11.27
CA PRO A 633 -27.03 13.76 12.12
C PRO A 633 -27.47 12.60 13.03
N GLN A 634 -27.85 12.92 14.28
CA GLN A 634 -28.39 11.99 15.27
C GLN A 634 -29.55 12.63 16.04
N PHE A 635 -30.69 12.00 16.07
CA PHE A 635 -31.82 12.43 16.91
C PHE A 635 -31.49 12.22 18.39
N SER A 636 -31.93 13.14 19.22
CA SER A 636 -32.03 12.83 20.65
C SER A 636 -33.07 11.74 20.87
N PRO A 637 -32.96 10.92 21.94
CA PRO A 637 -33.89 9.83 22.20
C PRO A 637 -35.35 10.27 22.36
N ASP A 638 -35.60 11.51 22.77
CA ASP A 638 -36.91 12.10 22.89
C ASP A 638 -37.41 12.78 21.58
N GLY A 639 -36.60 12.78 20.52
CA GLY A 639 -36.93 13.32 19.22
C GLY A 639 -36.99 14.84 19.13
N ARG A 640 -36.63 15.59 20.19
CA ARG A 640 -36.71 17.05 20.22
C ARG A 640 -35.50 17.78 19.67
N TRP A 641 -34.38 17.09 19.56
CA TRP A 641 -33.09 17.66 19.19
C TRP A 641 -32.44 16.82 18.09
N LEU A 642 -31.63 17.46 17.24
CA LEU A 642 -30.75 16.80 16.29
C LEU A 642 -29.32 17.29 16.56
N ALA A 643 -28.42 16.36 16.88
CA ALA A 643 -26.99 16.60 16.95
C ALA A 643 -26.36 16.33 15.59
N TYR A 644 -25.36 17.14 15.16
CA TYR A 644 -24.70 16.98 13.87
C TYR A 644 -23.32 17.65 13.87
N GLY A 645 -22.49 17.31 12.87
CA GLY A 645 -21.24 18.02 12.59
C GLY A 645 -21.45 19.12 11.55
N SER A 646 -20.81 20.28 11.69
CA SER A 646 -20.79 21.36 10.70
C SER A 646 -19.45 22.08 10.66
N THR A 647 -19.09 22.59 9.49
CA THR A 647 -17.88 23.41 9.28
C THR A 647 -18.14 24.91 9.32
N GLU A 648 -19.29 25.36 9.78
CA GLU A 648 -19.67 26.78 9.79
C GLU A 648 -18.79 27.68 10.68
N SER A 649 -18.14 27.10 11.71
CA SER A 649 -17.14 27.78 12.56
C SER A 649 -15.74 27.86 11.96
N GLY A 650 -15.56 27.37 10.71
CA GLY A 650 -14.26 27.27 10.02
C GLY A 650 -13.51 25.98 10.26
N THR A 651 -13.85 25.24 11.32
CA THR A 651 -13.38 23.87 11.63
C THR A 651 -14.60 22.98 11.87
N PRO A 652 -14.51 21.66 11.66
CA PRO A 652 -15.60 20.75 11.98
C PRO A 652 -15.90 20.76 13.48
N GLU A 653 -17.12 21.13 13.85
CA GLU A 653 -17.61 21.20 15.23
C GLU A 653 -18.95 20.46 15.36
N VAL A 654 -19.27 20.02 16.57
CA VAL A 654 -20.56 19.41 16.90
C VAL A 654 -21.54 20.48 17.33
N PHE A 655 -22.72 20.45 16.73
CA PHE A 655 -23.86 21.31 17.06
C PHE A 655 -25.07 20.47 17.46
N VAL A 656 -25.95 21.07 18.24
CA VAL A 656 -27.30 20.55 18.51
C VAL A 656 -28.32 21.63 18.11
N GLN A 657 -29.40 21.21 17.45
CA GLN A 657 -30.46 22.09 17.03
C GLN A 657 -31.82 21.49 17.37
N THR A 658 -32.84 22.34 17.58
CA THR A 658 -34.23 21.91 17.78
C THR A 658 -34.75 21.12 16.60
N PHE A 659 -35.51 20.07 16.88
CA PHE A 659 -36.24 19.32 15.84
C PHE A 659 -37.74 19.29 16.14
N PRO A 660 -38.62 19.71 15.20
CA PRO A 660 -38.30 20.42 13.95
C PRO A 660 -37.55 21.72 14.18
N ALA A 661 -36.89 22.25 13.14
CA ALA A 661 -36.10 23.48 13.23
C ALA A 661 -37.01 24.65 13.68
N SER A 662 -36.82 25.13 14.89
CA SER A 662 -37.60 26.24 15.49
C SER A 662 -36.72 27.37 16.05
N GLY A 663 -35.42 27.40 15.64
CA GLY A 663 -34.49 28.51 15.92
C GLY A 663 -33.50 28.29 17.05
N GLY A 664 -33.62 27.25 17.88
CA GLY A 664 -32.61 26.95 18.88
C GLY A 664 -31.43 26.16 18.30
N LYS A 665 -30.21 26.68 18.44
CA LYS A 665 -28.97 26.05 17.99
C LYS A 665 -27.85 26.28 19.00
N TRP A 666 -27.10 25.25 19.33
CA TRP A 666 -26.02 25.27 20.33
C TRP A 666 -24.77 24.59 19.76
N GLN A 667 -23.64 25.26 19.90
CA GLN A 667 -22.34 24.65 19.62
C GLN A 667 -21.89 23.87 20.85
N ILE A 668 -21.51 22.63 20.66
CA ILE A 668 -21.15 21.68 21.73
C ILE A 668 -19.63 21.56 21.87
N SER A 669 -18.92 21.44 20.75
CA SER A 669 -17.45 21.40 20.73
C SER A 669 -16.88 22.76 20.29
N THR A 670 -15.66 23.10 20.75
CA THR A 670 -14.97 24.36 20.43
C THR A 670 -13.52 24.18 20.01
N ALA A 671 -13.04 22.95 20.02
CA ALA A 671 -11.69 22.56 19.60
C ALA A 671 -11.71 21.46 18.54
N GLY A 672 -12.79 21.42 17.78
CA GLY A 672 -13.11 20.35 16.82
C GLY A 672 -13.94 19.24 17.45
N GLY A 673 -14.80 18.61 16.63
CA GLY A 673 -15.61 17.48 17.07
C GLY A 673 -16.29 16.77 15.92
N PHE A 674 -16.38 15.44 16.02
CA PHE A 674 -16.92 14.56 15.01
C PHE A 674 -17.84 13.50 15.62
N TYR A 675 -18.80 13.00 14.83
CA TYR A 675 -19.57 11.79 15.10
C TYR A 675 -20.36 11.82 16.41
N PRO A 676 -21.28 12.78 16.59
CA PRO A 676 -22.07 12.86 17.82
C PRO A 676 -22.89 11.59 18.05
N ARG A 677 -22.99 11.14 19.31
CA ARG A 677 -23.77 10.00 19.77
C ARG A 677 -24.50 10.33 21.06
N TRP A 678 -25.79 10.18 21.09
CA TRP A 678 -26.58 10.32 22.29
C TRP A 678 -26.54 9.05 23.15
N ARG A 679 -26.41 9.22 24.46
CA ARG A 679 -26.80 8.16 25.37
C ARG A 679 -28.32 7.94 25.29
N ARG A 680 -28.77 6.67 25.41
CA ARG A 680 -30.18 6.32 25.20
C ARG A 680 -31.18 7.06 26.08
N ASP A 681 -30.80 7.47 27.27
CA ASP A 681 -31.64 8.28 28.18
C ASP A 681 -31.57 9.79 27.89
N GLY A 682 -30.81 10.23 26.91
CA GLY A 682 -30.66 11.62 26.50
C GLY A 682 -29.85 12.50 27.49
N LYS A 683 -29.25 11.92 28.53
CA LYS A 683 -28.53 12.69 29.56
C LYS A 683 -27.07 12.98 29.22
N GLU A 684 -26.53 12.34 28.18
CA GLU A 684 -25.18 12.60 27.71
C GLU A 684 -25.13 12.58 26.16
N LEU A 685 -24.29 13.42 25.64
CA LEU A 685 -23.88 13.44 24.22
C LEU A 685 -22.38 13.19 24.16
N TYR A 686 -21.97 12.23 23.32
CA TYR A 686 -20.57 11.89 23.09
C TYR A 686 -20.13 12.37 21.72
N TYR A 687 -18.84 12.65 21.58
CA TYR A 687 -18.23 12.95 20.28
C TYR A 687 -16.73 12.64 20.32
N VAL A 688 -16.09 12.55 19.17
CA VAL A 688 -14.64 12.34 19.05
C VAL A 688 -13.97 13.66 18.71
N ALA A 689 -12.96 14.05 19.48
CA ALA A 689 -12.13 15.22 19.21
C ALA A 689 -11.10 14.94 18.09
N PRO A 690 -10.50 15.96 17.46
CA PRO A 690 -9.54 15.78 16.37
C PRO A 690 -8.29 14.96 16.70
N ASP A 691 -7.88 14.94 17.97
CA ASP A 691 -6.76 14.15 18.50
C ASP A 691 -7.13 12.70 18.82
N GLY A 692 -8.39 12.31 18.59
CA GLY A 692 -8.92 10.98 18.86
C GLY A 692 -9.44 10.78 20.28
N GLU A 693 -9.55 11.83 21.09
CA GLU A 693 -10.13 11.74 22.43
C GLU A 693 -11.64 11.62 22.36
N LEU A 694 -12.21 10.64 23.07
CA LEU A 694 -13.66 10.50 23.23
C LEU A 694 -14.13 11.47 24.30
N MET A 695 -15.05 12.35 23.94
CA MET A 695 -15.60 13.40 24.80
C MET A 695 -17.00 13.06 25.23
N ALA A 696 -17.36 13.45 26.47
CA ALA A 696 -18.71 13.36 26.99
C ALA A 696 -19.22 14.73 27.44
N VAL A 697 -20.48 15.02 27.13
CA VAL A 697 -21.18 16.27 27.48
C VAL A 697 -22.47 15.91 28.21
N GLU A 698 -22.59 16.32 29.43
CA GLU A 698 -23.83 16.15 30.21
C GLU A 698 -24.92 17.05 29.65
N VAL A 699 -26.12 16.49 29.45
CA VAL A 699 -27.29 17.22 29.00
C VAL A 699 -28.34 17.24 30.12
N ALA A 700 -28.69 18.43 30.57
CA ALA A 700 -29.65 18.57 31.64
C ALA A 700 -31.07 18.25 31.18
N PRO A 701 -31.88 17.51 31.97
CA PRO A 701 -33.28 17.28 31.66
C PRO A 701 -34.06 18.60 31.76
N GLY A 702 -34.96 18.85 30.83
CA GLY A 702 -35.79 20.06 30.83
C GLY A 702 -36.57 20.31 29.55
N SER A 703 -37.36 21.38 29.51
CA SER A 703 -38.08 21.81 28.32
C SER A 703 -37.15 22.51 27.31
N GLY A 704 -36.01 23.05 27.73
CA GLY A 704 -34.96 23.67 26.92
C GLY A 704 -33.72 22.80 26.86
N PHE A 705 -32.89 23.02 25.84
CA PHE A 705 -31.59 22.38 25.74
C PHE A 705 -30.58 23.09 26.62
N ALA A 706 -29.91 22.33 27.48
CA ALA A 706 -28.80 22.83 28.32
C ALA A 706 -27.71 21.77 28.39
N ALA A 707 -26.55 22.09 27.84
CA ALA A 707 -25.37 21.23 27.83
C ALA A 707 -24.31 21.71 28.80
N GLY A 708 -23.67 20.78 29.51
CA GLY A 708 -22.50 21.01 30.33
C GLY A 708 -21.25 21.26 29.46
N LYS A 709 -20.11 21.48 30.09
CA LYS A 709 -18.83 21.55 29.40
C LYS A 709 -18.39 20.15 28.98
N PRO A 710 -17.82 20.01 27.77
CA PRO A 710 -17.20 18.74 27.34
C PRO A 710 -16.13 18.27 28.31
N LYS A 711 -16.17 16.98 28.67
CA LYS A 711 -15.20 16.31 29.52
C LYS A 711 -14.53 15.20 28.76
N PRO A 712 -13.19 15.12 28.73
CA PRO A 712 -12.49 13.99 28.10
C PRO A 712 -12.78 12.72 28.91
N LEU A 713 -13.00 11.61 28.21
CA LEU A 713 -13.10 10.27 28.81
C LEU A 713 -11.79 9.53 28.68
N PHE A 714 -11.38 9.26 27.44
CA PHE A 714 -10.11 8.59 27.13
C PHE A 714 -9.75 8.75 25.65
N ARG A 715 -8.47 8.57 25.35
CA ARG A 715 -7.96 8.60 23.98
C ARG A 715 -8.25 7.28 23.27
N THR A 716 -8.91 7.36 22.14
CA THR A 716 -9.24 6.19 21.29
C THR A 716 -8.18 5.96 20.25
N ARG A 717 -8.09 4.70 19.76
CA ARG A 717 -7.37 4.34 18.54
C ARG A 717 -8.36 4.16 17.39
N ILE A 718 -9.32 5.05 17.34
CA ILE A 718 -10.42 4.95 16.39
C ILE A 718 -9.91 5.03 14.96
N LYS A 719 -10.50 4.24 14.09
CA LYS A 719 -10.28 4.33 12.66
C LYS A 719 -10.94 5.62 12.15
N VAL A 720 -10.19 6.74 12.12
CA VAL A 720 -10.72 8.04 11.70
C VAL A 720 -10.99 8.05 10.21
N PHE A 721 -12.21 8.41 9.81
CA PHE A 721 -12.62 8.61 8.42
C PHE A 721 -13.25 9.99 8.27
N ASP A 722 -13.15 10.54 7.07
CA ASP A 722 -13.83 11.79 6.72
C ASP A 722 -15.36 11.67 6.78
N ILE A 723 -15.90 10.44 6.72
CA ILE A 723 -17.34 10.16 6.69
C ILE A 723 -17.64 8.95 7.59
N GLY A 724 -18.53 9.15 8.58
CA GLY A 724 -19.23 8.10 9.31
C GLY A 724 -18.62 7.62 10.61
N PHE A 725 -19.46 7.02 11.39
CA PHE A 725 -19.20 6.62 12.76
C PHE A 725 -18.33 5.38 12.87
N GLN A 726 -17.32 5.42 13.70
CA GLN A 726 -16.45 4.29 14.00
C GLN A 726 -16.57 3.81 15.44
N TYR A 727 -17.59 4.29 16.14
CA TYR A 727 -17.93 3.85 17.49
C TYR A 727 -19.43 3.90 17.71
N ASP A 728 -19.89 3.17 18.70
CA ASP A 728 -21.23 3.29 19.26
C ASP A 728 -21.22 3.12 20.78
N VAL A 729 -22.32 3.48 21.44
CA VAL A 729 -22.44 3.55 22.90
C VAL A 729 -23.44 2.52 23.38
N SER A 730 -23.10 1.76 24.44
CA SER A 730 -24.08 0.86 25.06
C SER A 730 -25.31 1.62 25.56
N PRO A 731 -26.50 0.99 25.60
CA PRO A 731 -27.74 1.67 25.98
C PRO A 731 -27.69 2.38 27.33
N ASP A 732 -26.90 1.86 28.27
CA ASP A 732 -26.67 2.41 29.60
C ASP A 732 -25.56 3.47 29.70
N GLY A 733 -24.80 3.65 28.62
CA GLY A 733 -23.64 4.55 28.54
C GLY A 733 -22.42 4.09 29.34
N SER A 734 -22.38 2.82 29.77
CA SER A 734 -21.26 2.29 30.57
C SER A 734 -20.09 1.80 29.72
N ARG A 735 -20.35 1.44 28.47
CA ARG A 735 -19.36 0.87 27.55
C ARG A 735 -19.44 1.51 26.17
N PHE A 736 -18.32 1.49 25.47
CA PHE A 736 -18.18 1.99 24.10
C PHE A 736 -17.67 0.87 23.20
N LEU A 737 -18.38 0.59 22.13
CA LEU A 737 -17.93 -0.27 21.05
C LEU A 737 -17.12 0.58 20.08
N ILE A 738 -15.85 0.30 19.92
CA ILE A 738 -14.94 1.10 19.09
C ILE A 738 -14.33 0.23 18.00
N ASN A 739 -14.36 0.70 16.77
CA ASN A 739 -13.60 0.14 15.66
C ASN A 739 -12.17 0.66 15.72
N THR A 740 -11.27 -0.12 16.32
CA THR A 740 -9.87 0.22 16.53
C THR A 740 -9.00 -0.36 15.42
N LEU A 741 -7.98 0.37 15.03
CA LEU A 741 -6.94 -0.19 14.16
C LEU A 741 -6.15 -1.26 14.89
N ASP A 742 -5.87 -2.35 14.21
CA ASP A 742 -4.93 -3.37 14.70
C ASP A 742 -3.54 -2.72 14.86
N GLU A 743 -2.89 -2.96 16.01
CA GLU A 743 -1.53 -2.47 16.28
C GLU A 743 -0.52 -2.99 15.25
N ASN A 744 -0.73 -4.21 14.75
CA ASN A 744 0.10 -4.79 13.68
C ASN A 744 -0.17 -4.15 12.31
N ALA A 745 -1.34 -3.53 12.10
CA ALA A 745 -1.62 -2.75 10.88
C ALA A 745 -0.82 -1.44 10.84
N ALA A 746 -0.41 -0.90 11.99
CA ALA A 746 0.47 0.28 12.08
C ALA A 746 1.90 -0.01 11.56
N THR A 747 2.30 -1.26 11.43
CA THR A 747 3.60 -1.68 10.87
C THR A 747 3.57 -1.92 9.36
N SER A 748 2.50 -1.51 8.66
CA SER A 748 2.43 -1.63 7.20
C SER A 748 3.63 -0.92 6.56
N SER A 749 4.40 -1.66 5.76
CA SER A 749 5.56 -1.15 5.05
C SER A 749 5.20 -0.67 3.65
N ILE A 750 6.00 0.24 3.10
CA ILE A 750 6.01 0.54 1.67
C ILE A 750 6.95 -0.47 1.01
N THR A 751 6.46 -1.23 0.05
CA THR A 751 7.30 -2.05 -0.83
C THR A 751 7.84 -1.19 -1.95
N VAL A 752 9.16 -1.19 -2.13
CA VAL A 752 9.86 -0.50 -3.21
C VAL A 752 10.49 -1.53 -4.13
N VAL A 753 10.18 -1.44 -5.42
CA VAL A 753 10.76 -2.29 -6.46
C VAL A 753 11.57 -1.41 -7.40
N GLN A 754 12.88 -1.53 -7.34
CA GLN A 754 13.78 -0.88 -8.31
C GLN A 754 13.90 -1.74 -9.56
N ASN A 755 13.97 -1.10 -10.72
CA ASN A 755 14.01 -1.77 -12.04
C ASN A 755 12.84 -2.75 -12.28
N TRP A 756 11.64 -2.42 -11.79
CA TRP A 756 10.47 -3.29 -11.93
C TRP A 756 10.16 -3.66 -13.39
N THR A 757 10.51 -2.80 -14.36
CA THR A 757 10.33 -3.07 -15.79
C THR A 757 11.21 -4.20 -16.31
N ALA A 758 12.24 -4.62 -15.58
CA ALA A 758 13.06 -5.79 -15.93
C ALA A 758 12.27 -7.10 -15.80
N GLU A 759 11.26 -7.14 -14.93
CA GLU A 759 10.38 -8.30 -14.77
C GLU A 759 9.38 -8.47 -15.94
N LEU A 760 9.12 -7.41 -16.70
CA LEU A 760 8.20 -7.43 -17.84
C LEU A 760 8.78 -8.09 -19.10
N ARG A 761 10.06 -8.42 -19.09
CA ARG A 761 10.78 -8.99 -20.23
C ARG A 761 11.01 -10.51 -20.11
N LYS A 762 10.55 -11.10 -18.99
CA LYS A 762 10.52 -12.54 -18.80
C LYS A 762 9.19 -13.11 -19.29
#